data_f4aa5d00831d92cf2c1b7fe955e73184
#
_entry.id   f4aa5d00831d92cf2c1b7fe955e73184
#
_cell.length_a   1.000
_cell.length_b   1.000
_cell.length_c   1.000
_cell.angle_alpha   90.00
_cell.angle_beta   90.00
_cell.angle_gamma   90.00
#
_symmetry.space_group_name_H-M   'P 1'
#
loop_
_entity.id
_entity.type
_entity.pdbx_description
1 polymer ?
#
loop_
_entity_poly.entity_id
_entity_poly.type
_entity_poly.pdbx_seq_one_letter_code
_entity_poly.pdbx_strand_id
1 'polypeptide(L)'
;YGTNSQFGFDYLRDNMAVSSETQVQRNHVYAIVDEVDSVLIDEARTPLIISGVVNSQQNEQYTVWRPSVESLIKKQNQFINDILSDIEDLIESDKESAGRKLLLASRGAPKNNKLQKIFQIQGAKQLSMKVESELIRDKKINELDEELYFSIDEKSNIVDLSEKGREFLSPDDPNNFVIPDIGEEFHKIEKKYSKDKDIAIEKEKLQALHSDRSEKIHTINQLLKAYSLFELDNEYIVQDGKVLIVDKHTGRVMHGRQFSDGMHQAIEAKEKVAIQRETQTVATITIQNYFRMYEKLSGMTGTAKTEAPEFMQIYKLDVVEIPTNKPISRKDHEDLIYKTNNEKYSAVIDRIKDLYDEGQPVLVGTTSVEESELLSRMIKKTGLPHNVLNAKQHQSEADIITRAGLNNAITISTNMAGRGTDIKLGDGVKESGGLFILGTGRHESRRIDLQLRGRAGRQGDVGESVFYLSLEDNLMRLFGSDRIAKVMDRMGIKEGEVITHSMVTKSIERAQKKVEAKNFSGRKNIIEYDDVMNYQREIVYNRRNYSLHKEDISEELNTIINEYVDDVISLFCQGGFNDWDYESLNLELLNTFGVGFNFDQNQTEVNDIKDIIIEQIKLTIEFKNENFDKEIFNNFQKFIILRTIDEKWQDHLYAMDQLREGIGLRAY
;
A
#
# COMPACT_ATOMS: atom_id res chain seq x y z
N TYR A 1 14.54 -24.29 3.07
CA TYR A 1 13.09 -24.04 2.87
C TYR A 1 12.64 -22.97 3.86
N GLY A 2 11.89 -21.99 3.38
CA GLY A 2 11.30 -20.94 4.22
C GLY A 2 10.28 -20.13 3.43
N THR A 3 9.58 -19.23 4.10
CA THR A 3 8.64 -18.33 3.44
C THR A 3 9.40 -17.17 2.77
N ASN A 4 8.87 -16.66 1.67
CA ASN A 4 9.42 -15.49 0.97
C ASN A 4 9.62 -14.29 1.92
N SER A 5 8.62 -14.03 2.78
CA SER A 5 8.69 -12.94 3.76
C SER A 5 9.84 -13.12 4.76
N GLN A 6 10.05 -14.36 5.26
CA GLN A 6 11.14 -14.63 6.19
C GLN A 6 12.50 -14.32 5.56
N PHE A 7 12.74 -14.80 4.34
CA PHE A 7 13.98 -14.53 3.64
C PHE A 7 14.19 -13.03 3.38
N GLY A 8 13.15 -12.32 2.97
CA GLY A 8 13.25 -10.89 2.74
C GLY A 8 13.48 -10.09 4.03
N PHE A 9 12.84 -10.47 5.14
CA PHE A 9 13.10 -9.85 6.44
C PHE A 9 14.49 -10.19 6.99
N ASP A 10 14.98 -11.40 6.77
CA ASP A 10 16.36 -11.76 7.15
C ASP A 10 17.38 -10.93 6.36
N TYR A 11 17.15 -10.71 5.07
CA TYR A 11 17.97 -9.79 4.26
C TYR A 11 18.01 -8.37 4.86
N LEU A 12 16.85 -7.84 5.22
CA LEU A 12 16.79 -6.49 5.83
C LEU A 12 17.53 -6.45 7.18
N ARG A 13 17.33 -7.48 8.04
CA ARG A 13 18.01 -7.56 9.34
C ARG A 13 19.53 -7.72 9.19
N ASP A 14 20.01 -8.51 8.23
CA ASP A 14 21.42 -8.69 7.96
C ASP A 14 22.10 -7.38 7.57
N ASN A 15 21.38 -6.51 6.81
CA ASN A 15 21.88 -5.19 6.44
C ASN A 15 21.74 -4.13 7.55
N MET A 16 21.18 -4.50 8.70
CA MET A 16 21.12 -3.70 9.93
C MET A 16 22.00 -4.30 11.05
N ALA A 17 22.64 -5.44 10.80
CA ALA A 17 23.46 -6.14 11.78
C ALA A 17 24.67 -5.31 12.21
N VAL A 18 24.98 -5.32 13.50
CA VAL A 18 26.14 -4.61 14.08
C VAL A 18 27.38 -5.52 14.19
N SER A 19 27.20 -6.83 14.00
CA SER A 19 28.27 -7.83 13.96
C SER A 19 28.03 -8.79 12.78
N SER A 20 29.11 -9.16 12.10
CA SER A 20 29.08 -10.15 11.00
C SER A 20 28.59 -11.53 11.45
N GLU A 21 28.79 -11.87 12.72
CA GLU A 21 28.37 -13.16 13.30
C GLU A 21 26.84 -13.28 13.42
N THR A 22 26.10 -12.15 13.44
CA THR A 22 24.65 -12.13 13.54
C THR A 22 23.96 -12.21 12.20
N GLN A 23 24.69 -12.10 11.10
CA GLN A 23 24.14 -12.26 9.75
C GLN A 23 23.83 -13.72 9.47
N VAL A 24 22.65 -13.98 8.87
CA VAL A 24 22.15 -15.34 8.61
C VAL A 24 22.12 -15.72 7.13
N GLN A 25 22.09 -14.72 6.23
CA GLN A 25 22.06 -14.96 4.80
C GLN A 25 23.46 -15.07 4.18
N ARG A 26 23.52 -15.80 3.08
CA ARG A 26 24.69 -15.91 2.21
C ARG A 26 24.42 -15.21 0.89
N ASN A 27 25.33 -15.37 -0.09
CA ASN A 27 25.16 -14.84 -1.43
C ASN A 27 23.89 -15.40 -2.10
N HIS A 28 23.19 -14.56 -2.84
CA HIS A 28 21.95 -14.88 -3.54
C HIS A 28 22.24 -15.61 -4.88
N VAL A 29 22.68 -16.87 -4.81
CA VAL A 29 23.12 -17.62 -5.98
C VAL A 29 21.94 -18.22 -6.75
N TYR A 30 21.05 -18.97 -6.07
CA TYR A 30 19.94 -19.64 -6.72
C TYR A 30 18.71 -19.75 -5.82
N ALA A 31 17.55 -19.39 -6.37
CA ALA A 31 16.26 -19.61 -5.71
C ALA A 31 15.27 -20.35 -6.61
N ILE A 32 14.52 -21.27 -6.01
CA ILE A 32 13.34 -21.91 -6.60
C ILE A 32 12.13 -21.48 -5.80
N VAL A 33 11.19 -20.78 -6.45
CA VAL A 33 9.99 -20.25 -5.81
C VAL A 33 8.80 -21.15 -6.14
N ASP A 34 8.26 -21.82 -5.12
CA ASP A 34 7.01 -22.57 -5.26
C ASP A 34 5.81 -21.60 -5.23
N GLU A 35 4.75 -21.94 -5.96
CA GLU A 35 3.60 -21.05 -6.16
C GLU A 35 4.03 -19.63 -6.57
N VAL A 36 4.93 -19.59 -7.57
CA VAL A 36 5.65 -18.38 -8.00
C VAL A 36 4.73 -17.22 -8.39
N ASP A 37 3.56 -17.49 -8.88
CA ASP A 37 2.53 -16.50 -9.21
C ASP A 37 1.93 -15.84 -7.95
N SER A 38 1.81 -16.57 -6.83
CA SER A 38 1.43 -15.94 -5.56
C SER A 38 2.51 -14.99 -5.08
N VAL A 39 3.73 -15.48 -5.02
CA VAL A 39 4.85 -14.74 -4.43
C VAL A 39 5.22 -13.52 -5.29
N LEU A 40 5.41 -13.71 -6.60
CA LEU A 40 5.96 -12.69 -7.48
C LEU A 40 4.90 -11.79 -8.15
N ILE A 41 3.61 -12.13 -8.07
CA ILE A 41 2.52 -11.33 -8.64
C ILE A 41 1.56 -10.83 -7.55
N ASP A 42 0.95 -11.72 -6.74
CA ASP A 42 -0.07 -11.31 -5.78
C ASP A 42 0.52 -10.59 -4.57
N GLU A 43 1.54 -11.16 -3.94
CA GLU A 43 2.20 -10.59 -2.76
C GLU A 43 3.15 -9.44 -3.13
N ALA A 44 3.55 -9.35 -4.39
CA ALA A 44 4.45 -8.33 -4.92
C ALA A 44 3.78 -6.95 -5.12
N ARG A 45 2.70 -6.67 -4.38
CA ARG A 45 1.99 -5.38 -4.37
C ARG A 45 2.46 -4.46 -3.25
N THR A 46 3.05 -5.02 -2.20
CA THR A 46 3.52 -4.29 -1.04
C THR A 46 4.97 -4.64 -0.72
N PRO A 47 5.82 -3.68 -0.37
CA PRO A 47 7.18 -3.95 0.06
C PRO A 47 7.22 -4.64 1.42
N LEU A 48 8.35 -5.27 1.73
CA LEU A 48 8.70 -5.69 3.08
C LEU A 48 9.31 -4.49 3.81
N ILE A 49 8.80 -4.18 4.98
CA ILE A 49 9.19 -2.98 5.74
C ILE A 49 9.53 -3.40 7.17
N ILE A 50 10.67 -2.95 7.67
CA ILE A 50 11.01 -2.95 9.09
C ILE A 50 10.83 -1.52 9.59
N SER A 51 9.98 -1.33 10.60
CA SER A 51 9.73 -0.05 11.21
C SER A 51 10.34 0.02 12.61
N GLY A 52 10.92 1.17 12.93
CA GLY A 52 11.43 1.50 14.26
C GLY A 52 10.54 2.54 14.94
N VAL A 53 10.51 2.53 16.27
CA VAL A 53 9.74 3.49 17.06
C VAL A 53 10.46 4.83 17.09
N VAL A 54 9.77 5.91 16.73
CA VAL A 54 10.27 7.28 16.84
C VAL A 54 9.79 7.93 18.15
N ASN A 55 10.67 8.69 18.81
CA ASN A 55 10.28 9.50 19.94
C ASN A 55 9.67 10.83 19.44
N SER A 56 8.42 10.78 18.95
CA SER A 56 7.69 11.99 18.60
C SER A 56 6.70 12.38 19.71
N GLN A 57 6.58 13.69 19.99
CA GLN A 57 5.56 14.25 20.87
C GLN A 57 4.18 14.36 20.19
N GLN A 58 4.07 13.95 18.95
CA GLN A 58 2.89 14.13 18.08
C GLN A 58 1.65 13.35 18.54
N ASN A 59 1.81 12.26 19.28
CA ASN A 59 0.70 11.39 19.70
C ASN A 59 -0.37 12.10 20.54
N GLU A 60 0.01 13.12 21.30
CA GLU A 60 -0.94 13.88 22.14
C GLU A 60 -1.89 14.72 21.30
N GLN A 61 -1.47 15.22 20.15
CA GLN A 61 -2.27 16.08 19.28
C GLN A 61 -3.51 15.34 18.73
N TYR A 62 -3.42 14.06 18.39
CA TYR A 62 -4.58 13.28 17.94
C TYR A 62 -5.68 13.21 19.01
N THR A 63 -5.30 13.06 20.28
CA THR A 63 -6.25 13.05 21.39
C THR A 63 -6.89 14.42 21.61
N VAL A 64 -6.11 15.48 21.48
CA VAL A 64 -6.57 16.88 21.67
C VAL A 64 -7.57 17.27 20.59
N TRP A 65 -7.27 16.99 19.31
CA TRP A 65 -8.10 17.43 18.20
C TRP A 65 -9.30 16.52 17.89
N ARG A 66 -9.30 15.28 18.38
CA ARG A 66 -10.40 14.32 18.15
C ARG A 66 -11.79 14.89 18.46
N PRO A 67 -12.08 15.49 19.62
CA PRO A 67 -13.44 15.96 19.91
C PRO A 67 -13.94 17.04 18.95
N SER A 68 -13.04 17.94 18.54
CA SER A 68 -13.35 19.01 17.58
C SER A 68 -13.64 18.44 16.21
N VAL A 69 -12.85 17.46 15.75
CA VAL A 69 -13.07 16.76 14.47
C VAL A 69 -14.35 15.94 14.51
N GLU A 70 -14.66 15.21 15.59
CA GLU A 70 -15.95 14.51 15.76
C GLU A 70 -17.15 15.47 15.63
N SER A 71 -17.04 16.67 16.21
CA SER A 71 -18.08 17.70 16.13
C SER A 71 -18.23 18.23 14.70
N LEU A 72 -17.11 18.47 14.01
CA LEU A 72 -17.08 18.92 12.62
C LEU A 72 -17.76 17.89 11.68
N ILE A 73 -17.44 16.61 11.85
CA ILE A 73 -18.02 15.52 11.05
C ILE A 73 -19.54 15.40 11.28
N LYS A 74 -20.00 15.52 12.54
CA LYS A 74 -21.42 15.54 12.85
C LYS A 74 -22.13 16.69 12.15
N LYS A 75 -21.50 17.87 12.17
CA LYS A 75 -22.04 19.06 11.50
C LYS A 75 -22.12 18.88 9.99
N GLN A 76 -21.07 18.34 9.38
CA GLN A 76 -21.03 18.00 7.95
C GLN A 76 -22.13 17.01 7.58
N ASN A 77 -22.26 15.91 8.33
CA ASN A 77 -23.29 14.90 8.06
C ASN A 77 -24.71 15.45 8.21
N GLN A 78 -24.94 16.34 9.18
CA GLN A 78 -26.23 17.02 9.31
C GLN A 78 -26.52 17.88 8.08
N PHE A 79 -25.56 18.72 7.67
CA PHE A 79 -25.66 19.55 6.48
C PHE A 79 -25.97 18.72 5.22
N ILE A 80 -25.27 17.60 5.02
CA ILE A 80 -25.53 16.69 3.89
C ILE A 80 -26.92 16.06 3.96
N ASN A 81 -27.37 15.62 5.14
CA ASN A 81 -28.71 15.06 5.31
C ASN A 81 -29.82 16.09 5.01
N ASP A 82 -29.60 17.36 5.35
CA ASP A 82 -30.52 18.44 5.05
C ASP A 82 -30.59 18.70 3.52
N ILE A 83 -29.44 18.71 2.83
CA ILE A 83 -29.35 18.83 1.37
C ILE A 83 -30.08 17.68 0.65
N LEU A 84 -29.97 16.46 1.20
CA LEU A 84 -30.60 15.28 0.63
C LEU A 84 -32.10 15.13 0.97
N SER A 85 -32.69 16.04 1.75
CA SER A 85 -34.08 15.90 2.17
C SER A 85 -35.05 15.99 0.99
N ASP A 86 -34.81 16.89 0.03
CA ASP A 86 -35.70 17.22 -1.07
C ASP A 86 -35.22 16.66 -2.42
N ILE A 87 -34.24 15.76 -2.39
CA ILE A 87 -33.52 15.36 -3.59
C ILE A 87 -34.36 14.51 -4.54
N GLU A 88 -35.30 13.69 -4.01
CA GLU A 88 -36.17 12.83 -4.81
C GLU A 88 -37.12 13.67 -5.68
N ASP A 89 -37.69 14.72 -5.12
CA ASP A 89 -38.55 15.67 -5.85
C ASP A 89 -37.75 16.47 -6.89
N LEU A 90 -36.46 16.81 -6.59
CA LEU A 90 -35.58 17.54 -7.49
C LEU A 90 -35.11 16.68 -8.67
N ILE A 91 -34.93 15.39 -8.51
CA ILE A 91 -34.55 14.48 -9.61
C ILE A 91 -35.62 14.51 -10.72
N GLU A 92 -36.86 14.67 -10.37
CA GLU A 92 -37.98 14.74 -11.33
C GLU A 92 -38.19 16.15 -11.90
N SER A 93 -38.07 17.20 -11.07
CA SER A 93 -38.37 18.59 -11.43
C SER A 93 -37.20 19.39 -11.97
N ASP A 94 -35.99 19.26 -11.38
CA ASP A 94 -34.77 20.01 -11.76
C ASP A 94 -33.54 19.15 -11.67
N LYS A 95 -33.20 18.50 -12.78
CA LYS A 95 -32.06 17.55 -12.87
C LYS A 95 -30.69 18.20 -12.65
N GLU A 96 -30.53 19.49 -12.97
CA GLU A 96 -29.26 20.18 -12.82
C GLU A 96 -29.01 20.48 -11.35
N SER A 97 -29.96 21.05 -10.63
CA SER A 97 -29.88 21.28 -9.19
C SER A 97 -29.74 19.97 -8.41
N ALA A 98 -30.48 18.93 -8.82
CA ALA A 98 -30.34 17.59 -8.24
C ALA A 98 -28.93 17.03 -8.43
N GLY A 99 -28.37 17.12 -9.63
CA GLY A 99 -26.99 16.68 -9.93
C GLY A 99 -25.94 17.41 -9.09
N ARG A 100 -26.07 18.72 -8.91
CA ARG A 100 -25.17 19.53 -8.09
C ARG A 100 -25.26 19.14 -6.60
N LYS A 101 -26.45 18.99 -6.04
CA LYS A 101 -26.66 18.56 -4.65
C LYS A 101 -26.14 17.13 -4.40
N LEU A 102 -26.35 16.23 -5.35
CA LEU A 102 -25.80 14.85 -5.29
C LEU A 102 -24.28 14.84 -5.34
N LEU A 103 -23.66 15.68 -6.17
CA LEU A 103 -22.21 15.81 -6.22
C LEU A 103 -21.68 16.39 -4.92
N LEU A 104 -22.28 17.46 -4.40
CA LEU A 104 -21.91 18.07 -3.14
C LEU A 104 -21.98 17.06 -1.98
N ALA A 105 -23.08 16.27 -1.92
CA ALA A 105 -23.21 15.22 -0.93
C ALA A 105 -22.16 14.10 -1.10
N SER A 106 -21.81 13.73 -2.33
CA SER A 106 -20.78 12.74 -2.62
C SER A 106 -19.38 13.20 -2.21
N ARG A 107 -19.08 14.49 -2.36
CA ARG A 107 -17.81 15.07 -1.94
C ARG A 107 -17.74 15.38 -0.44
N GLY A 108 -18.90 15.59 0.21
CA GLY A 108 -18.94 15.89 1.65
C GLY A 108 -19.07 14.67 2.56
N ALA A 109 -19.78 13.63 2.12
CA ALA A 109 -20.00 12.40 2.87
C ALA A 109 -20.31 11.22 1.93
N PRO A 110 -19.32 10.69 1.21
CA PRO A 110 -19.53 9.66 0.19
C PRO A 110 -20.16 8.37 0.73
N LYS A 111 -19.91 8.02 1.98
CA LYS A 111 -20.46 6.82 2.65
C LYS A 111 -21.79 7.06 3.37
N ASN A 112 -22.44 8.22 3.17
CA ASN A 112 -23.74 8.51 3.80
C ASN A 112 -24.81 7.54 3.32
N ASN A 113 -25.51 6.88 4.25
CA ASN A 113 -26.51 5.86 3.95
C ASN A 113 -27.68 6.37 3.11
N LYS A 114 -28.09 7.65 3.30
CA LYS A 114 -29.19 8.27 2.53
C LYS A 114 -28.75 8.51 1.10
N LEU A 115 -27.52 9.02 0.90
CA LEU A 115 -26.92 9.19 -0.43
C LEU A 115 -26.79 7.86 -1.17
N GLN A 116 -26.32 6.82 -0.51
CA GLN A 116 -26.20 5.49 -1.11
C GLN A 116 -27.53 4.91 -1.57
N LYS A 117 -28.61 5.13 -0.80
CA LYS A 117 -29.97 4.74 -1.23
C LYS A 117 -30.45 5.53 -2.45
N ILE A 118 -30.19 6.84 -2.48
CA ILE A 118 -30.56 7.69 -3.62
C ILE A 118 -29.78 7.28 -4.87
N PHE A 119 -28.53 6.89 -4.77
CA PHE A 119 -27.75 6.39 -5.91
C PHE A 119 -28.24 5.07 -6.48
N GLN A 120 -29.12 4.34 -5.80
CA GLN A 120 -29.82 3.18 -6.36
C GLN A 120 -30.97 3.58 -7.29
N ILE A 121 -31.47 4.83 -7.24
CA ILE A 121 -32.47 5.36 -8.15
C ILE A 121 -31.82 5.50 -9.54
N GLN A 122 -32.55 5.00 -10.56
CA GLN A 122 -32.04 5.00 -11.95
C GLN A 122 -31.77 6.43 -12.44
N GLY A 123 -30.52 6.68 -12.84
CA GLY A 123 -30.07 7.97 -13.37
C GLY A 123 -29.50 8.95 -12.35
N ALA A 124 -29.70 8.78 -11.03
CA ALA A 124 -29.19 9.72 -10.02
C ALA A 124 -27.66 9.84 -10.04
N LYS A 125 -26.95 8.72 -10.10
CA LYS A 125 -25.48 8.70 -10.19
C LYS A 125 -24.97 9.34 -11.49
N GLN A 126 -25.69 9.18 -12.59
CA GLN A 126 -25.33 9.78 -13.88
C GLN A 126 -25.46 11.30 -13.88
N LEU A 127 -26.46 11.84 -13.17
CA LEU A 127 -26.63 13.28 -12.99
C LEU A 127 -25.43 13.88 -12.22
N SER A 128 -25.04 13.27 -11.11
CA SER A 128 -23.86 13.69 -10.34
C SER A 128 -22.59 13.68 -11.19
N MET A 129 -22.31 12.58 -11.93
CA MET A 129 -21.14 12.47 -12.80
C MET A 129 -21.13 13.48 -13.95
N LYS A 130 -22.29 13.83 -14.50
CA LYS A 130 -22.40 14.85 -15.54
C LYS A 130 -21.97 16.21 -15.02
N VAL A 131 -22.51 16.62 -13.86
CA VAL A 131 -22.16 17.89 -13.22
C VAL A 131 -20.69 17.92 -12.80
N GLU A 132 -20.14 16.80 -12.26
CA GLU A 132 -18.73 16.67 -11.96
C GLU A 132 -17.84 16.96 -13.18
N SER A 133 -18.16 16.35 -14.32
CA SER A 133 -17.43 16.54 -15.57
C SER A 133 -17.51 17.99 -16.10
N GLU A 134 -18.64 18.65 -15.93
CA GLU A 134 -18.84 20.05 -16.31
C GLU A 134 -18.04 20.99 -15.41
N LEU A 135 -18.06 20.79 -14.08
CA LEU A 135 -17.31 21.61 -13.13
C LEU A 135 -15.79 21.43 -13.24
N ILE A 136 -15.34 20.21 -13.52
CA ILE A 136 -13.90 19.94 -13.77
C ILE A 136 -13.44 20.67 -15.05
N ARG A 137 -14.22 20.57 -16.14
CA ARG A 137 -13.91 21.27 -17.41
C ARG A 137 -13.83 22.78 -17.22
N ASP A 138 -14.75 23.33 -16.42
CA ASP A 138 -14.86 24.77 -16.18
C ASP A 138 -13.97 25.25 -15.03
N LYS A 139 -13.16 24.36 -14.40
CA LYS A 139 -12.26 24.60 -13.24
C LYS A 139 -12.97 25.21 -12.01
N LYS A 140 -14.25 24.84 -11.79
CA LYS A 140 -15.11 25.38 -10.73
C LYS A 140 -15.42 24.39 -9.62
N ILE A 141 -14.70 23.26 -9.56
CA ILE A 141 -14.96 22.23 -8.54
C ILE A 141 -14.64 22.75 -7.13
N ASN A 142 -13.63 23.61 -7.00
CA ASN A 142 -13.24 24.22 -5.74
C ASN A 142 -14.36 25.13 -5.16
N GLU A 143 -15.11 25.84 -6.03
CA GLU A 143 -16.24 26.65 -5.59
C GLU A 143 -17.36 25.79 -4.95
N LEU A 144 -17.51 24.56 -5.41
CA LEU A 144 -18.43 23.59 -4.80
C LEU A 144 -17.93 23.10 -3.45
N ASP A 145 -16.63 22.83 -3.34
CA ASP A 145 -16.00 22.31 -2.12
C ASP A 145 -16.02 23.33 -0.97
N GLU A 146 -15.99 24.62 -1.26
CA GLU A 146 -16.09 25.69 -0.27
C GLU A 146 -17.47 25.74 0.44
N GLU A 147 -18.52 25.17 -0.14
CA GLU A 147 -19.83 25.03 0.53
C GLU A 147 -19.80 24.03 1.70
N LEU A 148 -18.86 23.09 1.68
CA LEU A 148 -18.65 22.04 2.68
C LEU A 148 -17.78 22.56 3.83
N TYR A 149 -17.75 21.86 4.95
CA TYR A 149 -16.75 22.06 6.00
C TYR A 149 -15.42 21.41 5.65
N PHE A 150 -15.46 20.30 4.93
CA PHE A 150 -14.32 19.63 4.31
C PHE A 150 -14.80 18.81 3.11
N SER A 151 -13.95 18.66 2.10
CA SER A 151 -14.24 17.85 0.92
C SER A 151 -13.45 16.54 0.94
N ILE A 152 -14.01 15.51 0.34
CA ILE A 152 -13.43 14.16 0.27
C ILE A 152 -13.33 13.75 -1.19
N ASP A 153 -12.13 13.37 -1.61
CA ASP A 153 -11.91 12.63 -2.85
C ASP A 153 -11.52 11.18 -2.53
N GLU A 154 -12.50 10.27 -2.65
CA GLU A 154 -12.27 8.84 -2.39
C GLU A 154 -11.29 8.20 -3.39
N LYS A 155 -11.18 8.75 -4.61
CA LYS A 155 -10.30 8.16 -5.65
C LYS A 155 -8.82 8.40 -5.35
N SER A 156 -8.51 9.58 -4.82
CA SER A 156 -7.15 10.00 -4.47
C SER A 156 -6.83 9.83 -2.98
N ASN A 157 -7.81 9.43 -2.15
CA ASN A 157 -7.69 9.38 -0.68
C ASN A 157 -7.30 10.75 -0.05
N ILE A 158 -7.78 11.84 -0.63
CA ILE A 158 -7.51 13.19 -0.14
C ILE A 158 -8.73 13.71 0.61
N VAL A 159 -8.47 14.40 1.71
CA VAL A 159 -9.48 15.17 2.46
C VAL A 159 -8.91 16.57 2.66
N ASP A 160 -9.66 17.59 2.20
CA ASP A 160 -9.27 18.98 2.29
C ASP A 160 -10.21 19.77 3.17
N LEU A 161 -9.65 20.51 4.12
CA LEU A 161 -10.38 21.37 5.04
C LEU A 161 -10.70 22.71 4.37
N SER A 162 -12.00 23.03 4.21
CA SER A 162 -12.45 24.30 3.65
C SER A 162 -12.25 25.48 4.61
N GLU A 163 -12.42 26.71 4.14
CA GLU A 163 -12.42 27.91 4.98
C GLU A 163 -13.48 27.82 6.10
N LYS A 164 -14.69 27.41 5.76
CA LYS A 164 -15.79 27.17 6.70
C LYS A 164 -15.43 26.13 7.78
N GLY A 165 -14.66 25.11 7.42
CA GLY A 165 -14.15 24.11 8.35
C GLY A 165 -13.09 24.69 9.29
N ARG A 166 -12.18 25.51 8.78
CA ARG A 166 -11.15 26.20 9.57
C ARG A 166 -11.77 27.16 10.60
N GLU A 167 -12.76 27.95 10.18
CA GLU A 167 -13.51 28.83 11.08
C GLU A 167 -14.23 28.07 12.18
N PHE A 168 -14.81 26.88 11.85
CA PHE A 168 -15.46 26.05 12.84
C PHE A 168 -14.49 25.46 13.86
N LEU A 169 -13.31 25.03 13.44
CA LEU A 169 -12.29 24.42 14.32
C LEU A 169 -11.57 25.44 15.19
N SER A 170 -11.36 26.67 14.71
CA SER A 170 -10.71 27.76 15.42
C SER A 170 -11.40 29.08 15.12
N PRO A 171 -12.52 29.39 15.81
CA PRO A 171 -13.28 30.62 15.58
C PRO A 171 -12.47 31.88 15.90
N ASP A 172 -11.55 31.79 16.87
CA ASP A 172 -10.74 32.93 17.33
C ASP A 172 -9.57 33.25 16.39
N ASP A 173 -9.01 32.25 15.72
CA ASP A 173 -7.92 32.42 14.74
C ASP A 173 -7.97 31.35 13.64
N PRO A 174 -8.76 31.55 12.57
CA PRO A 174 -8.82 30.64 11.42
C PRO A 174 -7.48 30.42 10.71
N ASN A 175 -6.54 31.39 10.86
CA ASN A 175 -5.21 31.32 10.26
C ASN A 175 -4.30 30.26 10.92
N ASN A 176 -4.70 29.68 12.07
CA ASN A 176 -4.00 28.54 12.67
C ASN A 176 -3.90 27.34 11.74
N PHE A 177 -4.79 27.25 10.73
CA PHE A 177 -4.82 26.20 9.72
C PHE A 177 -4.43 26.69 8.32
N VAL A 178 -3.64 27.77 8.25
CA VAL A 178 -3.07 28.27 7.01
C VAL A 178 -1.56 28.26 7.15
N ILE A 179 -0.90 27.54 6.25
CA ILE A 179 0.57 27.48 6.21
C ILE A 179 1.09 28.77 5.57
N PRO A 180 1.93 29.57 6.25
CA PRO A 180 2.53 30.77 5.65
C PRO A 180 3.51 30.38 4.54
N ASP A 181 3.55 31.16 3.47
CA ASP A 181 4.59 31.02 2.45
C ASP A 181 5.94 31.49 3.03
N ILE A 182 6.81 30.50 3.31
CA ILE A 182 8.12 30.75 3.91
C ILE A 182 8.95 31.72 3.05
N GLY A 183 8.90 31.56 1.72
CA GLY A 183 9.71 32.38 0.80
C GLY A 183 9.29 33.84 0.85
N GLU A 184 7.99 34.10 0.76
CA GLU A 184 7.44 35.44 0.83
C GLU A 184 7.68 36.10 2.20
N GLU A 185 7.45 35.35 3.29
CA GLU A 185 7.64 35.86 4.64
C GLU A 185 9.13 36.06 4.98
N PHE A 186 10.05 35.23 4.52
CA PHE A 186 11.49 35.46 4.67
C PHE A 186 11.92 36.75 3.98
N HIS A 187 11.41 37.01 2.79
CA HIS A 187 11.69 38.24 2.07
C HIS A 187 11.15 39.51 2.79
N LYS A 188 9.98 39.39 3.45
CA LYS A 188 9.42 40.46 4.31
C LYS A 188 10.29 40.68 5.55
N ILE A 189 10.80 39.64 6.19
CA ILE A 189 11.69 39.70 7.35
C ILE A 189 13.01 40.42 6.96
N GLU A 190 13.64 40.02 5.85
CA GLU A 190 14.88 40.58 5.35
C GLU A 190 14.75 42.09 5.03
N LYS A 191 13.58 42.52 4.54
CA LYS A 191 13.29 43.93 4.30
C LYS A 191 13.01 44.74 5.56
N LYS A 192 12.47 44.10 6.61
CA LYS A 192 12.03 44.75 7.85
C LYS A 192 13.16 44.93 8.85
N TYR A 193 14.08 44.01 8.93
CA TYR A 193 15.18 44.01 9.90
C TYR A 193 16.51 44.25 9.21
N SER A 194 17.38 45.05 9.85
CA SER A 194 18.69 45.47 9.28
C SER A 194 19.87 44.75 9.96
N LYS A 195 19.63 43.95 11.01
CA LYS A 195 20.66 43.23 11.75
C LYS A 195 20.50 41.71 11.52
N ASP A 196 21.57 41.06 11.10
CA ASP A 196 21.58 39.63 10.79
C ASP A 196 21.09 38.78 11.94
N LYS A 197 21.42 39.13 13.18
CA LYS A 197 20.95 38.42 14.38
C LYS A 197 19.43 38.48 14.56
N ASP A 198 18.82 39.64 14.32
CA ASP A 198 17.36 39.81 14.44
C ASP A 198 16.64 39.08 13.30
N ILE A 199 17.21 39.09 12.10
CA ILE A 199 16.74 38.32 10.93
C ILE A 199 16.76 36.85 11.22
N ALA A 200 17.86 36.31 11.78
CA ALA A 200 17.98 34.89 12.12
C ALA A 200 16.92 34.45 13.16
N ILE A 201 16.73 35.23 14.22
CA ILE A 201 15.74 34.95 15.26
C ILE A 201 14.30 34.95 14.71
N GLU A 202 13.95 35.91 13.85
CA GLU A 202 12.60 35.98 13.29
C GLU A 202 12.36 34.90 12.23
N LYS A 203 13.38 34.49 11.45
CA LYS A 203 13.31 33.33 10.57
C LYS A 203 13.11 32.02 11.34
N GLU A 204 13.81 31.85 12.45
CA GLU A 204 13.64 30.67 13.32
C GLU A 204 12.23 30.59 13.91
N LYS A 205 11.68 31.73 14.40
CA LYS A 205 10.28 31.79 14.88
C LYS A 205 9.27 31.45 13.79
N LEU A 206 9.50 31.93 12.56
CA LEU A 206 8.63 31.64 11.43
C LEU A 206 8.69 30.16 11.04
N GLN A 207 9.88 29.57 11.06
CA GLN A 207 10.05 28.14 10.82
C GLN A 207 9.34 27.28 11.87
N ALA A 208 9.46 27.66 13.16
CA ALA A 208 8.75 27.00 14.25
C ALA A 208 7.23 27.12 14.08
N LEU A 209 6.70 28.30 13.71
CA LEU A 209 5.29 28.51 13.42
C LEU A 209 4.79 27.70 12.24
N HIS A 210 5.59 27.64 11.17
CA HIS A 210 5.28 26.85 9.97
C HIS A 210 5.20 25.35 10.33
N SER A 211 6.16 24.84 11.09
CA SER A 211 6.19 23.44 11.54
C SER A 211 4.98 23.12 12.40
N ASP A 212 4.64 23.95 13.40
CA ASP A 212 3.49 23.75 14.28
C ASP A 212 2.15 23.74 13.51
N ARG A 213 1.97 24.69 12.58
CA ARG A 213 0.77 24.74 11.74
C ARG A 213 0.65 23.58 10.77
N SER A 214 1.76 23.18 10.15
CA SER A 214 1.81 22.03 9.26
C SER A 214 1.42 20.74 9.99
N GLU A 215 1.95 20.53 11.20
CA GLU A 215 1.64 19.39 12.04
C GLU A 215 0.17 19.35 12.45
N LYS A 216 -0.43 20.49 12.85
CA LYS A 216 -1.85 20.59 13.19
C LYS A 216 -2.75 20.24 11.99
N ILE A 217 -2.47 20.81 10.83
CA ILE A 217 -3.21 20.53 9.59
C ILE A 217 -3.12 19.05 9.24
N HIS A 218 -1.91 18.50 9.31
CA HIS A 218 -1.67 17.08 9.06
C HIS A 218 -2.50 16.20 10.01
N THR A 219 -2.44 16.45 11.32
CA THR A 219 -3.21 15.71 12.34
C THR A 219 -4.71 15.76 12.08
N ILE A 220 -5.25 16.93 11.74
CA ILE A 220 -6.68 17.08 11.43
C ILE A 220 -7.06 16.34 10.16
N ASN A 221 -6.25 16.44 9.11
CA ASN A 221 -6.51 15.74 7.86
C ASN A 221 -6.49 14.21 8.05
N GLN A 222 -5.54 13.68 8.85
CA GLN A 222 -5.52 12.26 9.17
C GLN A 222 -6.73 11.82 10.00
N LEU A 223 -7.15 12.61 10.98
CA LEU A 223 -8.39 12.33 11.72
C LEU A 223 -9.61 12.36 10.80
N LEU A 224 -9.76 13.37 9.94
CA LEU A 224 -10.86 13.44 8.98
C LEU A 224 -10.87 12.23 8.03
N LYS A 225 -9.71 11.82 7.51
CA LYS A 225 -9.56 10.60 6.71
C LYS A 225 -9.99 9.35 7.50
N ALA A 226 -9.50 9.19 8.74
CA ALA A 226 -9.81 8.05 9.59
C ALA A 226 -11.32 7.89 9.83
N TYR A 227 -12.02 9.00 10.06
CA TYR A 227 -13.46 8.98 10.26
C TYR A 227 -14.28 8.81 8.99
N SER A 228 -13.79 9.32 7.85
CA SER A 228 -14.57 9.40 6.60
C SER A 228 -14.32 8.21 5.67
N LEU A 229 -13.10 7.65 5.65
CA LEU A 229 -12.67 6.68 4.67
C LEU A 229 -12.38 5.28 5.26
N PHE A 230 -12.10 5.18 6.56
CA PHE A 230 -11.76 3.92 7.21
C PHE A 230 -12.91 3.41 8.10
N GLU A 231 -13.31 2.17 7.92
CA GLU A 231 -14.40 1.53 8.67
C GLU A 231 -13.89 0.33 9.46
N LEU A 232 -14.45 0.17 10.66
CA LEU A 232 -14.20 -0.99 11.50
C LEU A 232 -14.72 -2.26 10.79
N ASP A 233 -14.02 -3.37 10.96
CA ASP A 233 -14.29 -4.67 10.35
C ASP A 233 -14.10 -4.75 8.83
N ASN A 234 -13.71 -3.65 8.19
CA ASN A 234 -13.41 -3.58 6.76
C ASN A 234 -11.91 -3.31 6.50
N GLU A 235 -11.42 -2.11 6.84
CA GLU A 235 -10.02 -1.75 6.69
C GLU A 235 -9.17 -2.13 7.92
N TYR A 236 -9.78 -2.25 9.09
CA TYR A 236 -9.10 -2.61 10.34
C TYR A 236 -10.07 -3.25 11.33
N ILE A 237 -9.50 -3.96 12.30
CA ILE A 237 -10.22 -4.48 13.48
C ILE A 237 -9.58 -3.95 14.76
N VAL A 238 -10.34 -3.98 15.86
CA VAL A 238 -9.82 -3.70 17.20
C VAL A 238 -9.81 -5.00 17.99
N GLN A 239 -8.61 -5.42 18.37
CA GLN A 239 -8.41 -6.64 19.17
C GLN A 239 -7.41 -6.36 20.30
N ASP A 240 -7.71 -6.79 21.51
CA ASP A 240 -6.88 -6.59 22.72
C ASP A 240 -6.47 -5.12 22.95
N GLY A 241 -7.36 -4.18 22.61
CA GLY A 241 -7.13 -2.73 22.76
C GLY A 241 -6.14 -2.17 21.73
N LYS A 242 -5.90 -2.86 20.62
CA LYS A 242 -5.03 -2.43 19.51
C LYS A 242 -5.78 -2.44 18.19
N VAL A 243 -5.45 -1.49 17.35
CA VAL A 243 -5.87 -1.47 15.95
C VAL A 243 -4.99 -2.42 15.15
N LEU A 244 -5.61 -3.30 14.38
CA LEU A 244 -4.93 -4.23 13.47
C LEU A 244 -5.45 -4.04 12.06
N ILE A 245 -4.55 -3.95 11.09
CA ILE A 245 -4.90 -3.76 9.68
C ILE A 245 -5.51 -5.04 9.12
N VAL A 246 -6.55 -4.90 8.30
CA VAL A 246 -7.11 -5.98 7.48
C VAL A 246 -6.74 -5.75 6.03
N ASP A 247 -6.10 -6.73 5.41
CA ASP A 247 -5.79 -6.67 3.99
C ASP A 247 -7.07 -6.83 3.16
N LYS A 248 -7.42 -5.81 2.39
CA LYS A 248 -8.64 -5.78 1.54
C LYS A 248 -8.72 -6.92 0.52
N HIS A 249 -7.59 -7.46 0.08
CA HIS A 249 -7.56 -8.50 -0.96
C HIS A 249 -7.66 -9.90 -0.38
N THR A 250 -6.99 -10.13 0.75
CA THR A 250 -6.96 -11.46 1.39
C THR A 250 -7.91 -11.56 2.58
N GLY A 251 -8.38 -10.44 3.13
CA GLY A 251 -9.16 -10.36 4.37
C GLY A 251 -8.34 -10.77 5.61
N ARG A 252 -7.02 -10.92 5.48
CA ARG A 252 -6.14 -11.37 6.58
C ARG A 252 -5.74 -10.20 7.46
N VAL A 253 -5.68 -10.48 8.76
CA VAL A 253 -5.14 -9.53 9.74
C VAL A 253 -3.63 -9.47 9.60
N MET A 254 -3.11 -8.27 9.45
CA MET A 254 -1.67 -8.00 9.27
C MET A 254 -1.05 -7.64 10.62
N HIS A 255 -0.54 -8.63 11.33
CA HIS A 255 0.13 -8.40 12.61
C HIS A 255 1.46 -7.66 12.43
N GLY A 256 1.73 -6.70 13.34
CA GLY A 256 2.98 -5.94 13.36
C GLY A 256 3.10 -4.85 12.27
N ARG A 257 2.07 -4.64 11.47
CA ARG A 257 2.00 -3.51 10.52
C ARG A 257 1.13 -2.38 11.08
N GLN A 258 1.50 -1.16 10.74
CA GLN A 258 0.75 0.05 11.03
C GLN A 258 0.45 0.79 9.71
N PHE A 259 -0.63 1.57 9.68
CA PHE A 259 -0.83 2.55 8.61
C PHE A 259 0.23 3.63 8.74
N SER A 260 0.76 4.10 7.62
CA SER A 260 1.76 5.17 7.56
C SER A 260 1.18 6.55 7.85
N ASP A 261 2.08 7.52 7.98
CA ASP A 261 1.76 8.95 7.97
C ASP A 261 0.76 9.38 9.04
N GLY A 262 0.87 8.84 10.26
CA GLY A 262 -0.03 9.18 11.37
C GLY A 262 -1.45 8.63 11.26
N MET A 263 -1.80 7.93 10.17
CA MET A 263 -3.14 7.36 9.97
C MET A 263 -3.48 6.31 11.03
N HIS A 264 -2.51 5.49 11.44
CA HIS A 264 -2.73 4.48 12.48
C HIS A 264 -3.11 5.13 13.80
N GLN A 265 -2.40 6.18 14.19
CA GLN A 265 -2.66 6.98 15.40
C GLN A 265 -4.02 7.70 15.32
N ALA A 266 -4.40 8.18 14.13
CA ALA A 266 -5.71 8.78 13.90
C ALA A 266 -6.85 7.77 14.09
N ILE A 267 -6.68 6.52 13.62
CA ILE A 267 -7.65 5.44 13.82
C ILE A 267 -7.69 5.01 15.29
N GLU A 268 -6.54 4.88 15.96
CA GLU A 268 -6.47 4.59 17.40
C GLU A 268 -7.18 5.67 18.22
N ALA A 269 -6.98 6.94 17.87
CA ALA A 269 -7.70 8.05 18.48
C ALA A 269 -9.21 7.96 18.24
N LYS A 270 -9.65 7.64 17.00
CA LYS A 270 -11.05 7.42 16.64
C LYS A 270 -11.68 6.32 17.48
N GLU A 271 -11.02 5.18 17.61
CA GLU A 271 -11.51 4.02 18.36
C GLU A 271 -11.31 4.11 19.87
N LYS A 272 -10.69 5.22 20.35
CA LYS A 272 -10.44 5.50 21.77
C LYS A 272 -9.59 4.43 22.46
N VAL A 273 -8.69 3.83 21.71
CA VAL A 273 -7.67 2.91 22.23
C VAL A 273 -6.37 3.67 22.52
N ALA A 274 -5.41 3.02 23.19
CA ALA A 274 -4.11 3.63 23.46
C ALA A 274 -3.36 3.91 22.15
N ILE A 275 -2.96 5.18 21.97
CA ILE A 275 -2.23 5.60 20.77
C ILE A 275 -0.79 5.09 20.88
N GLN A 276 -0.40 4.26 19.91
CA GLN A 276 0.96 3.74 19.80
C GLN A 276 1.89 4.82 19.25
N ARG A 277 3.17 4.69 19.59
CA ARG A 277 4.19 5.60 19.03
C ARG A 277 4.26 5.44 17.52
N GLU A 278 4.51 6.54 16.85
CA GLU A 278 4.75 6.53 15.41
C GLU A 278 5.97 5.68 15.08
N THR A 279 5.87 4.95 13.99
CA THR A 279 6.96 4.12 13.50
C THR A 279 7.48 4.69 12.19
N GLN A 280 8.80 4.87 12.12
CA GLN A 280 9.49 5.27 10.90
C GLN A 280 10.04 4.05 10.18
N THR A 281 10.05 4.07 8.86
CA THR A 281 10.70 3.05 8.04
C THR A 281 12.20 3.05 8.30
N VAL A 282 12.71 1.93 8.82
CA VAL A 282 14.15 1.71 9.08
C VAL A 282 14.80 1.00 7.92
N ALA A 283 14.12 0.02 7.37
CA ALA A 283 14.58 -0.73 6.20
C ALA A 283 13.38 -1.20 5.36
N THR A 284 13.53 -1.19 4.06
CA THR A 284 12.48 -1.62 3.12
C THR A 284 13.09 -2.26 1.87
N ILE A 285 12.38 -3.23 1.30
CA ILE A 285 12.68 -3.80 -0.01
C ILE A 285 11.39 -4.35 -0.63
N THR A 286 11.20 -4.17 -1.93
CA THR A 286 10.13 -4.86 -2.63
C THR A 286 10.47 -6.34 -2.83
N ILE A 287 9.44 -7.21 -2.84
CA ILE A 287 9.61 -8.64 -3.13
C ILE A 287 10.29 -8.82 -4.49
N GLN A 288 9.92 -7.98 -5.46
CA GLN A 288 10.50 -8.00 -6.80
C GLN A 288 12.02 -7.77 -6.75
N ASN A 289 12.49 -6.71 -6.10
CA ASN A 289 13.91 -6.39 -6.04
C ASN A 289 14.68 -7.41 -5.20
N TYR A 290 14.08 -7.95 -4.14
CA TYR A 290 14.68 -9.03 -3.38
C TYR A 290 14.96 -10.27 -4.25
N PHE A 291 13.97 -10.77 -5.01
CA PHE A 291 14.17 -11.95 -5.86
C PHE A 291 15.02 -11.67 -7.10
N ARG A 292 15.09 -10.43 -7.58
CA ARG A 292 16.00 -10.02 -8.67
C ARG A 292 17.48 -10.02 -8.27
N MET A 293 17.80 -10.08 -6.97
CA MET A 293 19.18 -10.22 -6.48
C MET A 293 19.79 -11.60 -6.74
N TYR A 294 18.95 -12.63 -6.93
CA TYR A 294 19.46 -13.96 -7.23
C TYR A 294 20.05 -14.05 -8.62
N GLU A 295 21.28 -14.59 -8.74
CA GLU A 295 21.94 -14.83 -10.01
C GLU A 295 21.11 -15.75 -10.90
N LYS A 296 20.47 -16.77 -10.29
CA LYS A 296 19.58 -17.70 -10.94
C LYS A 296 18.27 -17.82 -10.18
N LEU A 297 17.18 -17.47 -10.85
CA LEU A 297 15.82 -17.56 -10.33
C LEU A 297 15.02 -18.55 -11.17
N SER A 298 14.23 -19.38 -10.53
CA SER A 298 13.22 -20.23 -11.15
C SER A 298 12.00 -20.36 -10.28
N GLY A 299 10.89 -20.82 -10.83
CA GLY A 299 9.68 -21.01 -10.07
C GLY A 299 8.76 -22.03 -10.71
N MET A 300 7.73 -22.42 -10.00
CA MET A 300 6.71 -23.37 -10.46
C MET A 300 5.34 -22.98 -9.95
N THR A 301 4.34 -23.19 -10.77
CA THR A 301 2.93 -23.01 -10.46
C THR A 301 2.07 -23.69 -11.52
N GLY A 302 0.81 -23.99 -11.19
CA GLY A 302 -0.17 -24.48 -12.14
C GLY A 302 -0.75 -23.41 -13.08
N THR A 303 -0.46 -22.13 -12.91
CA THR A 303 -1.20 -21.02 -13.54
C THR A 303 -0.32 -19.87 -14.05
N ALA A 304 0.95 -20.10 -14.40
CA ALA A 304 1.87 -19.05 -14.86
C ALA A 304 1.55 -18.47 -16.23
N LYS A 305 0.92 -19.23 -17.14
CA LYS A 305 0.78 -18.88 -18.55
C LYS A 305 0.09 -17.53 -18.79
N THR A 306 -0.91 -17.19 -17.99
CA THR A 306 -1.64 -15.92 -18.11
C THR A 306 -0.79 -14.71 -17.82
N GLU A 307 0.25 -14.86 -16.98
CA GLU A 307 1.16 -13.83 -16.51
C GLU A 307 2.56 -13.92 -17.13
N ALA A 308 2.74 -14.76 -18.17
CA ALA A 308 4.03 -14.95 -18.84
C ALA A 308 4.70 -13.64 -19.31
N PRO A 309 3.96 -12.64 -19.84
CA PRO A 309 4.56 -11.35 -20.19
C PRO A 309 5.14 -10.60 -18.98
N GLU A 310 4.49 -10.67 -17.82
CA GLU A 310 4.95 -10.03 -16.59
C GLU A 310 6.20 -10.73 -16.03
N PHE A 311 6.21 -12.06 -16.00
CA PHE A 311 7.40 -12.84 -15.60
C PHE A 311 8.61 -12.50 -16.46
N MET A 312 8.42 -12.39 -17.79
CA MET A 312 9.49 -12.03 -18.70
C MET A 312 9.96 -10.58 -18.51
N GLN A 313 9.02 -9.64 -18.37
CA GLN A 313 9.36 -8.22 -18.30
C GLN A 313 10.08 -7.85 -16.99
N ILE A 314 9.59 -8.36 -15.86
CA ILE A 314 10.09 -7.99 -14.52
C ILE A 314 11.25 -8.88 -14.10
N TYR A 315 11.12 -10.20 -14.23
CA TYR A 315 12.06 -11.17 -13.66
C TYR A 315 12.93 -11.85 -14.70
N LYS A 316 12.73 -11.59 -15.98
CA LYS A 316 13.44 -12.26 -17.10
C LYS A 316 13.23 -13.78 -17.11
N LEU A 317 12.09 -14.23 -16.62
CA LEU A 317 11.71 -15.63 -16.58
C LEU A 317 10.82 -15.98 -17.78
N ASP A 318 11.20 -17.03 -18.50
CA ASP A 318 10.35 -17.65 -19.52
C ASP A 318 9.40 -18.68 -18.87
N VAL A 319 8.23 -18.87 -19.46
CA VAL A 319 7.21 -19.79 -18.95
C VAL A 319 7.09 -20.99 -19.89
N VAL A 320 7.46 -22.17 -19.38
CA VAL A 320 7.37 -23.45 -20.08
C VAL A 320 6.21 -24.26 -19.54
N GLU A 321 5.29 -24.65 -20.42
CA GLU A 321 4.17 -25.56 -20.05
C GLU A 321 4.63 -27.00 -20.06
N ILE A 322 4.55 -27.66 -18.92
CA ILE A 322 4.77 -29.10 -18.80
C ILE A 322 3.42 -29.79 -18.90
N PRO A 323 3.24 -30.77 -19.81
CA PRO A 323 1.99 -31.52 -19.93
C PRO A 323 1.62 -32.22 -18.63
N THR A 324 0.30 -32.33 -18.38
CA THR A 324 -0.20 -33.05 -17.19
C THR A 324 0.15 -34.54 -17.27
N ASN A 325 0.46 -35.15 -16.12
CA ASN A 325 0.80 -36.60 -16.02
C ASN A 325 -0.34 -37.50 -16.56
N LYS A 326 -1.60 -37.12 -16.27
CA LYS A 326 -2.78 -37.81 -16.81
C LYS A 326 -3.68 -36.79 -17.52
N PRO A 327 -4.46 -37.22 -18.54
CA PRO A 327 -5.42 -36.34 -19.19
C PRO A 327 -6.40 -35.75 -18.20
N ILE A 328 -6.82 -34.51 -18.45
CA ILE A 328 -7.82 -33.82 -17.65
C ILE A 328 -9.19 -34.43 -17.96
N SER A 329 -9.83 -35.00 -16.94
CA SER A 329 -11.19 -35.59 -17.01
C SER A 329 -12.28 -34.65 -16.48
N ARG A 330 -11.90 -33.49 -15.93
CA ARG A 330 -12.83 -32.48 -15.43
C ARG A 330 -13.62 -31.86 -16.59
N LYS A 331 -14.93 -31.65 -16.37
CA LYS A 331 -15.81 -30.93 -17.28
C LYS A 331 -15.97 -29.47 -16.80
N ASP A 332 -15.52 -28.55 -17.59
CA ASP A 332 -15.70 -27.12 -17.33
C ASP A 332 -16.93 -26.61 -18.11
N HIS A 333 -18.03 -26.31 -17.40
CA HIS A 333 -19.25 -25.80 -17.97
C HIS A 333 -19.15 -24.32 -18.32
N GLU A 334 -20.05 -23.84 -19.19
CA GLU A 334 -20.19 -22.42 -19.51
C GLU A 334 -20.71 -21.64 -18.30
N ASP A 335 -20.39 -20.34 -18.25
CA ASP A 335 -20.84 -19.46 -17.21
C ASP A 335 -22.36 -19.25 -17.28
N LEU A 336 -23.01 -19.27 -16.10
CA LEU A 336 -24.43 -19.01 -15.95
C LEU A 336 -24.62 -17.56 -15.46
N ILE A 337 -25.25 -16.72 -16.27
CA ILE A 337 -25.33 -15.29 -15.99
C ILE A 337 -26.77 -14.89 -15.68
N TYR A 338 -26.93 -14.22 -14.54
CA TYR A 338 -28.20 -13.75 -13.99
C TYR A 338 -28.25 -12.23 -14.03
N LYS A 339 -29.44 -11.66 -14.02
CA LYS A 339 -29.66 -10.21 -14.03
C LYS A 339 -29.26 -9.61 -12.67
N THR A 340 -29.67 -10.22 -11.58
CA THR A 340 -29.46 -9.72 -10.22
C THR A 340 -28.69 -10.71 -9.34
N ASN A 341 -28.09 -10.18 -8.28
CA ASN A 341 -27.40 -11.01 -7.27
C ASN A 341 -28.37 -11.95 -6.54
N ASN A 342 -29.62 -11.52 -6.31
CA ASN A 342 -30.62 -12.36 -5.64
C ASN A 342 -30.95 -13.60 -6.44
N GLU A 343 -31.16 -13.46 -7.77
CA GLU A 343 -31.36 -14.59 -8.67
C GLU A 343 -30.18 -15.54 -8.69
N LYS A 344 -28.97 -14.97 -8.80
CA LYS A 344 -27.71 -15.72 -8.76
C LYS A 344 -27.61 -16.58 -7.49
N TYR A 345 -27.77 -15.97 -6.31
CA TYR A 345 -27.65 -16.70 -5.04
C TYR A 345 -28.75 -17.74 -4.84
N SER A 346 -29.98 -17.48 -5.29
CA SER A 346 -31.05 -18.48 -5.26
C SER A 346 -30.65 -19.70 -6.09
N ALA A 347 -30.20 -19.50 -7.31
CA ALA A 347 -29.76 -20.56 -8.20
C ALA A 347 -28.54 -21.34 -7.66
N VAL A 348 -27.61 -20.63 -7.02
CA VAL A 348 -26.45 -21.24 -6.33
C VAL A 348 -26.90 -22.19 -5.21
N ILE A 349 -27.86 -21.74 -4.39
CA ILE A 349 -28.37 -22.53 -3.26
C ILE A 349 -29.13 -23.76 -3.77
N ASP A 350 -29.97 -23.59 -4.79
CA ASP A 350 -30.71 -24.71 -5.38
C ASP A 350 -29.74 -25.76 -5.95
N ARG A 351 -28.67 -25.33 -6.66
CA ARG A 351 -27.66 -26.25 -7.16
C ARG A 351 -26.88 -26.96 -6.03
N ILE A 352 -26.52 -26.24 -4.97
CA ILE A 352 -25.84 -26.84 -3.80
C ILE A 352 -26.73 -27.93 -3.18
N LYS A 353 -28.05 -27.70 -3.12
CA LYS A 353 -28.99 -28.68 -2.58
C LYS A 353 -29.08 -29.91 -3.46
N ASP A 354 -29.19 -29.74 -4.78
CA ASP A 354 -29.22 -30.88 -5.73
C ASP A 354 -27.94 -31.72 -5.58
N LEU A 355 -26.75 -31.08 -5.55
CA LEU A 355 -25.46 -31.76 -5.38
C LEU A 355 -25.37 -32.52 -4.04
N TYR A 356 -25.91 -31.92 -2.97
CA TYR A 356 -25.97 -32.56 -1.67
C TYR A 356 -26.84 -33.81 -1.69
N ASP A 357 -28.01 -33.73 -2.35
CA ASP A 357 -28.93 -34.86 -2.49
C ASP A 357 -28.36 -35.96 -3.41
N GLU A 358 -27.53 -35.59 -4.40
CA GLU A 358 -26.78 -36.50 -5.29
C GLU A 358 -25.57 -37.17 -4.61
N GLY A 359 -25.18 -36.70 -3.41
CA GLY A 359 -23.99 -37.18 -2.71
C GLY A 359 -22.67 -36.61 -3.22
N GLN A 360 -22.71 -35.65 -4.13
CA GLN A 360 -21.54 -35.03 -4.73
C GLN A 360 -21.00 -33.89 -3.85
N PRO A 361 -19.70 -33.88 -3.45
CA PRO A 361 -19.12 -32.77 -2.70
C PRO A 361 -19.00 -31.51 -3.55
N VAL A 362 -19.26 -30.36 -2.94
CA VAL A 362 -19.15 -29.05 -3.61
C VAL A 362 -18.20 -28.12 -2.87
N LEU A 363 -17.28 -27.52 -3.63
CA LEU A 363 -16.45 -26.41 -3.20
C LEU A 363 -16.96 -25.13 -3.85
N VAL A 364 -17.49 -24.22 -3.03
CA VAL A 364 -18.03 -22.95 -3.46
C VAL A 364 -16.96 -21.89 -3.30
N GLY A 365 -16.48 -21.34 -4.43
CA GLY A 365 -15.52 -20.24 -4.46
C GLY A 365 -16.21 -18.88 -4.48
N THR A 366 -15.93 -18.03 -3.49
CA THR A 366 -16.47 -16.69 -3.39
C THR A 366 -15.39 -15.64 -3.65
N THR A 367 -15.78 -14.46 -4.13
CA THR A 367 -14.86 -13.37 -4.48
C THR A 367 -14.46 -12.52 -3.29
N SER A 368 -15.24 -12.55 -2.20
CA SER A 368 -14.94 -11.82 -0.96
C SER A 368 -15.34 -12.58 0.30
N VAL A 369 -14.84 -12.10 1.44
CA VAL A 369 -15.21 -12.65 2.76
C VAL A 369 -16.68 -12.38 3.06
N GLU A 370 -17.18 -11.17 2.75
CA GLU A 370 -18.58 -10.81 2.96
C GLU A 370 -19.52 -11.72 2.16
N GLU A 371 -19.16 -12.01 0.91
CA GLU A 371 -19.93 -12.92 0.06
C GLU A 371 -19.98 -14.34 0.67
N SER A 372 -18.84 -14.81 1.22
CA SER A 372 -18.77 -16.11 1.90
C SER A 372 -19.67 -16.18 3.14
N GLU A 373 -19.73 -15.11 3.92
CA GLU A 373 -20.58 -15.01 5.11
C GLU A 373 -22.06 -14.88 4.75
N LEU A 374 -22.38 -14.10 3.68
CA LEU A 374 -23.75 -13.99 3.18
C LEU A 374 -24.27 -15.34 2.73
N LEU A 375 -23.50 -16.06 1.90
CA LEU A 375 -23.88 -17.35 1.39
C LEU A 375 -24.01 -18.39 2.52
N SER A 376 -23.10 -18.36 3.50
CA SER A 376 -23.21 -19.21 4.70
C SER A 376 -24.51 -18.98 5.46
N ARG A 377 -24.91 -17.72 5.66
CA ARG A 377 -26.20 -17.38 6.31
C ARG A 377 -27.40 -17.89 5.52
N MET A 378 -27.33 -17.82 4.19
CA MET A 378 -28.40 -18.31 3.32
C MET A 378 -28.50 -19.84 3.36
N ILE A 379 -27.38 -20.56 3.29
CA ILE A 379 -27.33 -22.03 3.39
C ILE A 379 -27.81 -22.51 4.77
N LYS A 380 -27.44 -21.82 5.86
CA LYS A 380 -27.95 -22.13 7.21
C LYS A 380 -29.48 -22.13 7.28
N LYS A 381 -30.15 -21.23 6.54
CA LYS A 381 -31.63 -21.17 6.49
C LYS A 381 -32.24 -22.42 5.82
N THR A 382 -31.50 -23.08 4.94
CA THR A 382 -31.96 -24.34 4.31
C THR A 382 -31.72 -25.60 5.18
N GLY A 383 -30.98 -25.45 6.28
CA GLY A 383 -30.64 -26.56 7.19
C GLY A 383 -29.50 -27.45 6.72
N LEU A 384 -28.82 -27.11 5.61
CA LEU A 384 -27.70 -27.91 5.10
C LEU A 384 -26.41 -27.67 5.92
N PRO A 385 -25.71 -28.76 6.33
CA PRO A 385 -24.43 -28.66 7.00
C PRO A 385 -23.36 -28.19 6.04
N HIS A 386 -22.56 -27.19 6.43
CA HIS A 386 -21.48 -26.67 5.60
C HIS A 386 -20.33 -26.12 6.44
N ASN A 387 -19.16 -26.02 5.83
CA ASN A 387 -17.97 -25.41 6.41
C ASN A 387 -17.63 -24.14 5.65
N VAL A 388 -17.05 -23.16 6.36
CA VAL A 388 -16.58 -21.89 5.76
C VAL A 388 -15.09 -21.77 5.99
N LEU A 389 -14.36 -21.51 4.90
CA LEU A 389 -12.94 -21.21 4.88
C LEU A 389 -12.75 -19.77 4.45
N ASN A 390 -12.51 -18.90 5.40
CA ASN A 390 -12.14 -17.52 5.16
C ASN A 390 -11.01 -17.08 6.11
N ALA A 391 -10.47 -15.92 5.88
CA ALA A 391 -9.34 -15.37 6.63
C ALA A 391 -9.56 -15.27 8.16
N LYS A 392 -10.78 -15.37 8.65
CA LYS A 392 -11.10 -15.31 10.08
C LYS A 392 -10.90 -16.65 10.83
N GLN A 393 -10.68 -17.77 10.13
CA GLN A 393 -10.65 -19.13 10.71
C GLN A 393 -9.39 -19.93 10.38
N HIS A 394 -8.20 -19.37 10.58
CA HIS A 394 -6.93 -19.99 10.19
C HIS A 394 -6.58 -21.31 10.87
N GLN A 395 -6.99 -21.53 12.12
CA GLN A 395 -6.52 -22.69 12.90
C GLN A 395 -7.11 -24.05 12.46
N SER A 396 -8.20 -24.05 11.70
CA SER A 396 -8.87 -25.27 11.22
C SER A 396 -8.83 -25.48 9.71
N GLU A 397 -8.09 -24.65 8.99
CA GLU A 397 -8.08 -24.59 7.52
C GLU A 397 -7.70 -25.93 6.89
N ALA A 398 -6.63 -26.56 7.34
CA ALA A 398 -6.16 -27.85 6.82
C ALA A 398 -7.18 -28.99 7.05
N ASP A 399 -7.82 -29.01 8.22
CA ASP A 399 -8.81 -30.04 8.56
C ASP A 399 -10.09 -29.89 7.72
N ILE A 400 -10.54 -28.67 7.49
CA ILE A 400 -11.73 -28.39 6.68
C ILE A 400 -11.46 -28.78 5.22
N ILE A 401 -10.31 -28.42 4.66
CA ILE A 401 -9.92 -28.77 3.29
C ILE A 401 -9.82 -30.30 3.12
N THR A 402 -9.24 -30.99 4.09
CA THR A 402 -9.13 -32.46 4.05
C THR A 402 -10.50 -33.13 3.97
N ARG A 403 -11.53 -32.54 4.58
CA ARG A 403 -12.91 -33.05 4.56
C ARG A 403 -13.73 -32.57 3.36
N ALA A 404 -13.26 -31.58 2.61
CA ALA A 404 -14.00 -30.99 1.49
C ALA A 404 -14.26 -31.99 0.32
N GLY A 405 -13.51 -33.09 0.24
CA GLY A 405 -13.69 -34.13 -0.76
C GLY A 405 -14.55 -35.33 -0.32
N LEU A 406 -15.16 -35.26 0.86
CA LEU A 406 -16.04 -36.34 1.36
C LEU A 406 -17.44 -36.20 0.78
N ASN A 407 -18.20 -37.32 0.75
CA ASN A 407 -19.59 -37.31 0.30
C ASN A 407 -20.44 -36.26 1.01
N ASN A 408 -21.31 -35.59 0.27
CA ASN A 408 -22.19 -34.50 0.74
C ASN A 408 -21.48 -33.32 1.41
N ALA A 409 -20.15 -33.18 1.27
CA ALA A 409 -19.43 -32.05 1.84
C ALA A 409 -19.76 -30.76 1.10
N ILE A 410 -20.20 -29.75 1.84
CA ILE A 410 -20.37 -28.39 1.34
C ILE A 410 -19.29 -27.53 1.99
N THR A 411 -18.39 -26.94 1.18
CA THR A 411 -17.32 -26.08 1.65
C THR A 411 -17.35 -24.76 0.90
N ILE A 412 -17.52 -23.66 1.63
CA ILE A 412 -17.44 -22.29 1.08
C ILE A 412 -16.02 -21.80 1.33
N SER A 413 -15.34 -21.32 0.29
CA SER A 413 -13.95 -20.88 0.39
C SER A 413 -13.77 -19.54 -0.35
N THR A 414 -13.05 -18.59 0.26
CA THR A 414 -12.50 -17.47 -0.48
C THR A 414 -11.31 -17.94 -1.34
N ASN A 415 -10.97 -17.18 -2.39
CA ASN A 415 -9.99 -17.56 -3.41
C ASN A 415 -8.63 -18.04 -2.88
N MET A 416 -8.14 -17.45 -1.78
CA MET A 416 -6.80 -17.76 -1.23
C MET A 416 -6.80 -18.85 -0.15
N ALA A 417 -7.96 -19.18 0.41
CA ALA A 417 -8.04 -20.16 1.48
C ALA A 417 -7.77 -21.58 0.96
N GLY A 418 -6.98 -22.35 1.70
CA GLY A 418 -6.63 -23.74 1.39
C GLY A 418 -5.64 -23.92 0.23
N ARG A 419 -4.96 -22.87 -0.23
CA ARG A 419 -3.91 -22.98 -1.25
C ARG A 419 -2.74 -23.86 -0.73
N GLY A 420 -2.18 -24.69 -1.62
CA GLY A 420 -1.12 -25.64 -1.26
C GLY A 420 -1.61 -26.94 -0.61
N THR A 421 -2.89 -27.03 -0.21
CA THR A 421 -3.47 -28.24 0.38
C THR A 421 -4.27 -29.04 -0.65
N ASP A 422 -4.03 -30.35 -0.71
CA ASP A 422 -4.73 -31.24 -1.63
C ASP A 422 -6.10 -31.68 -1.09
N ILE A 423 -7.12 -31.69 -1.96
CA ILE A 423 -8.45 -32.21 -1.63
C ILE A 423 -8.53 -33.65 -2.15
N LYS A 424 -8.48 -34.59 -1.22
CA LYS A 424 -8.61 -36.01 -1.55
C LYS A 424 -10.07 -36.41 -1.60
N LEU A 425 -10.46 -37.10 -2.66
CA LEU A 425 -11.83 -37.62 -2.80
C LEU A 425 -12.05 -38.84 -1.88
N GLY A 426 -13.17 -38.80 -1.18
CA GLY A 426 -13.63 -39.94 -0.35
C GLY A 426 -14.09 -41.15 -1.19
N ASP A 427 -14.36 -42.26 -0.52
CA ASP A 427 -14.86 -43.47 -1.18
C ASP A 427 -16.24 -43.22 -1.80
N GLY A 428 -16.45 -43.64 -3.05
CA GLY A 428 -17.71 -43.46 -3.79
C GLY A 428 -17.91 -42.07 -4.43
N VAL A 429 -17.06 -41.07 -4.13
CA VAL A 429 -17.21 -39.73 -4.67
C VAL A 429 -16.91 -39.68 -6.18
N LYS A 430 -16.01 -40.50 -6.67
CA LYS A 430 -15.70 -40.57 -8.12
C LYS A 430 -16.90 -41.04 -8.94
N GLU A 431 -17.67 -41.94 -8.41
CA GLU A 431 -18.89 -42.48 -8.98
C GLU A 431 -20.02 -41.42 -8.99
N SER A 432 -20.06 -40.56 -7.99
CA SER A 432 -21.00 -39.41 -7.91
C SER A 432 -20.59 -38.22 -8.74
N GLY A 433 -19.53 -38.32 -9.55
CA GLY A 433 -19.08 -37.19 -10.44
C GLY A 433 -17.85 -36.44 -9.94
N GLY A 434 -17.25 -36.82 -8.81
CA GLY A 434 -16.07 -36.17 -8.23
C GLY A 434 -16.38 -34.85 -7.53
N LEU A 435 -15.37 -34.03 -7.32
CA LEU A 435 -15.56 -32.72 -6.68
C LEU A 435 -16.16 -31.70 -7.67
N PHE A 436 -17.26 -31.06 -7.26
CA PHE A 436 -17.90 -30.00 -8.01
C PHE A 436 -17.37 -28.64 -7.55
N ILE A 437 -16.89 -27.81 -8.49
CA ILE A 437 -16.46 -26.44 -8.24
C ILE A 437 -17.55 -25.48 -8.67
N LEU A 438 -18.04 -24.67 -7.75
CA LEU A 438 -19.03 -23.66 -7.99
C LEU A 438 -18.44 -22.29 -7.67
N GLY A 439 -18.16 -21.47 -8.70
CA GLY A 439 -17.73 -20.07 -8.51
C GLY A 439 -18.94 -19.14 -8.44
N THR A 440 -19.01 -18.24 -7.46
CA THR A 440 -20.10 -17.27 -7.33
C THR A 440 -19.81 -15.93 -8.00
N GLY A 441 -18.67 -15.80 -8.64
CA GLY A 441 -18.23 -14.64 -9.39
C GLY A 441 -16.92 -14.89 -10.11
N ARG A 442 -16.59 -14.10 -11.11
CA ARG A 442 -15.27 -14.09 -11.72
C ARG A 442 -14.35 -13.15 -10.94
N HIS A 443 -13.15 -13.61 -10.67
CA HIS A 443 -12.13 -12.82 -10.01
C HIS A 443 -11.52 -11.77 -10.95
N GLU A 444 -10.78 -10.83 -10.41
CA GLU A 444 -10.06 -9.79 -11.18
C GLU A 444 -9.00 -10.37 -12.13
N SER A 445 -8.46 -11.55 -11.83
CA SER A 445 -7.49 -12.24 -12.65
C SER A 445 -8.00 -13.61 -13.08
N ARG A 446 -7.85 -13.94 -14.36
CA ARG A 446 -8.18 -15.25 -14.95
C ARG A 446 -7.42 -16.39 -14.25
N ARG A 447 -6.22 -16.11 -13.80
CA ARG A 447 -5.37 -17.05 -13.07
C ARG A 447 -6.05 -17.59 -11.81
N ILE A 448 -6.71 -16.72 -11.04
CA ILE A 448 -7.42 -17.09 -9.81
C ILE A 448 -8.59 -18.04 -10.14
N ASP A 449 -9.33 -17.76 -11.22
CA ASP A 449 -10.41 -18.64 -11.68
C ASP A 449 -9.86 -20.02 -12.10
N LEU A 450 -8.71 -20.07 -12.75
CA LEU A 450 -8.04 -21.33 -13.10
C LEU A 450 -7.55 -22.10 -11.86
N GLN A 451 -7.05 -21.42 -10.84
CA GLN A 451 -6.67 -22.02 -9.56
C GLN A 451 -7.88 -22.62 -8.84
N LEU A 452 -9.03 -21.95 -8.86
CA LEU A 452 -10.27 -22.46 -8.29
C LEU A 452 -10.73 -23.73 -9.04
N ARG A 453 -10.80 -23.70 -10.37
CA ARG A 453 -11.09 -24.87 -11.20
C ARG A 453 -10.11 -26.00 -10.96
N GLY A 454 -8.82 -25.70 -10.82
CA GLY A 454 -7.75 -26.67 -10.56
C GLY A 454 -7.83 -27.40 -9.22
N ARG A 455 -8.78 -27.06 -8.35
CA ARG A 455 -9.07 -27.81 -7.13
C ARG A 455 -9.73 -29.15 -7.42
N ALA A 456 -10.45 -29.28 -8.53
CA ALA A 456 -11.07 -30.54 -9.00
C ALA A 456 -10.34 -31.14 -10.20
N GLY A 457 -10.53 -32.42 -10.45
CA GLY A 457 -9.99 -33.13 -11.61
C GLY A 457 -8.48 -33.37 -11.55
N ARG A 458 -7.92 -33.49 -10.34
CA ARG A 458 -6.48 -33.74 -10.13
C ARG A 458 -6.13 -35.20 -10.47
N GLN A 459 -4.94 -35.40 -11.06
CA GLN A 459 -4.41 -36.72 -11.42
C GLN A 459 -5.38 -37.60 -12.23
N GLY A 460 -6.17 -36.96 -13.13
CA GLY A 460 -7.15 -37.68 -13.96
C GLY A 460 -8.45 -38.06 -13.26
N ASP A 461 -8.70 -37.55 -12.06
CA ASP A 461 -9.99 -37.73 -11.38
C ASP A 461 -11.09 -36.96 -12.14
N VAL A 462 -12.31 -37.48 -12.02
CA VAL A 462 -13.51 -36.80 -12.51
C VAL A 462 -13.83 -35.58 -11.63
N GLY A 463 -14.51 -34.60 -12.20
CA GLY A 463 -14.94 -33.37 -11.50
C GLY A 463 -15.64 -32.44 -12.46
N GLU A 464 -16.28 -31.45 -11.94
CA GLU A 464 -16.99 -30.45 -12.75
C GLU A 464 -16.73 -29.04 -12.20
N SER A 465 -16.86 -28.03 -13.08
CA SER A 465 -16.79 -26.64 -12.64
C SER A 465 -17.80 -25.76 -13.40
N VAL A 466 -18.41 -24.82 -12.68
CA VAL A 466 -19.31 -23.82 -13.25
C VAL A 466 -19.19 -22.50 -12.49
N PHE A 467 -19.38 -21.36 -13.17
CA PHE A 467 -19.43 -20.05 -12.55
C PHE A 467 -20.83 -19.46 -12.68
N TYR A 468 -21.36 -19.00 -11.56
CA TYR A 468 -22.61 -18.28 -11.46
C TYR A 468 -22.30 -16.78 -11.34
N LEU A 469 -22.77 -15.98 -12.26
CA LEU A 469 -22.43 -14.57 -12.39
C LEU A 469 -23.67 -13.71 -12.33
N SER A 470 -23.51 -12.47 -11.90
CA SER A 470 -24.55 -11.45 -11.98
C SER A 470 -24.03 -10.21 -12.74
N LEU A 471 -24.93 -9.49 -13.39
CA LEU A 471 -24.60 -8.18 -13.96
C LEU A 471 -24.29 -7.14 -12.88
N GLU A 472 -24.67 -7.40 -11.64
CA GLU A 472 -24.39 -6.56 -10.48
C GLU A 472 -23.01 -6.86 -9.87
N ASP A 473 -22.31 -7.93 -10.31
CA ASP A 473 -20.97 -8.25 -9.83
C ASP A 473 -19.98 -7.11 -10.13
N ASN A 474 -19.04 -6.86 -9.24
CA ASN A 474 -18.11 -5.73 -9.34
C ASN A 474 -17.36 -5.68 -10.67
N LEU A 475 -16.87 -6.84 -11.16
CA LEU A 475 -16.18 -6.92 -12.44
C LEU A 475 -17.08 -6.49 -13.61
N MET A 476 -18.35 -6.90 -13.57
CA MET A 476 -19.35 -6.55 -14.60
C MET A 476 -19.72 -5.07 -14.53
N ARG A 477 -19.91 -4.53 -13.33
CA ARG A 477 -20.26 -3.14 -13.08
C ARG A 477 -19.17 -2.16 -13.54
N LEU A 478 -17.90 -2.48 -13.27
CA LEU A 478 -16.77 -1.60 -13.58
C LEU A 478 -16.39 -1.59 -15.06
N PHE A 479 -16.58 -2.71 -15.77
CA PHE A 479 -15.99 -2.89 -17.10
C PHE A 479 -16.94 -3.30 -18.21
N GLY A 480 -18.23 -3.54 -17.96
CA GLY A 480 -19.06 -4.09 -19.04
C GLY A 480 -20.58 -3.96 -18.95
N SER A 481 -21.15 -3.58 -17.80
CA SER A 481 -22.58 -3.78 -17.54
C SER A 481 -23.52 -2.99 -18.46
N ASP A 482 -23.24 -1.73 -18.82
CA ASP A 482 -24.18 -0.88 -19.56
C ASP A 482 -24.45 -1.37 -20.98
N ARG A 483 -23.45 -1.94 -21.65
CA ARG A 483 -23.63 -2.50 -22.99
C ARG A 483 -24.32 -3.84 -22.95
N ILE A 484 -24.00 -4.66 -21.98
CA ILE A 484 -24.58 -6.00 -21.80
C ILE A 484 -26.02 -5.86 -21.33
N ALA A 485 -26.31 -4.99 -20.34
CA ALA A 485 -27.66 -4.70 -19.89
C ALA A 485 -28.58 -4.21 -21.06
N LYS A 486 -28.09 -3.29 -21.91
CA LYS A 486 -28.83 -2.83 -23.10
C LYS A 486 -29.08 -3.94 -24.12
N VAL A 487 -28.17 -4.88 -24.28
CA VAL A 487 -28.36 -6.03 -25.16
C VAL A 487 -29.39 -6.98 -24.58
N MET A 488 -29.38 -7.18 -23.27
CA MET A 488 -30.36 -8.02 -22.57
C MET A 488 -31.78 -7.45 -22.60
N ASP A 489 -31.92 -6.14 -22.35
CA ASP A 489 -33.23 -5.46 -22.45
C ASP A 489 -33.81 -5.57 -23.88
N ARG A 490 -32.94 -5.51 -24.91
CA ARG A 490 -33.36 -5.71 -26.30
C ARG A 490 -33.72 -7.17 -26.62
N MET A 491 -33.16 -8.13 -25.92
CA MET A 491 -33.46 -9.56 -26.11
C MET A 491 -34.70 -10.01 -25.34
N GLY A 492 -35.32 -9.14 -24.53
CA GLY A 492 -36.58 -9.41 -23.83
C GLY A 492 -36.46 -10.50 -22.76
N ILE A 493 -35.27 -10.68 -22.16
CA ILE A 493 -34.96 -11.72 -21.16
C ILE A 493 -35.75 -11.42 -19.87
N LYS A 494 -36.56 -12.39 -19.45
CA LYS A 494 -37.40 -12.28 -18.26
C LYS A 494 -36.59 -12.50 -17.00
N GLU A 495 -37.10 -12.03 -15.87
CA GLU A 495 -36.54 -12.32 -14.54
C GLU A 495 -36.44 -13.84 -14.31
N GLY A 496 -35.28 -14.34 -13.87
CA GLY A 496 -35.02 -15.76 -13.65
C GLY A 496 -34.48 -16.55 -14.87
N GLU A 497 -34.42 -15.96 -16.06
CA GLU A 497 -33.84 -16.62 -17.22
C GLU A 497 -32.30 -16.55 -17.19
N VAL A 498 -31.65 -17.72 -17.33
CA VAL A 498 -30.20 -17.86 -17.39
C VAL A 498 -29.69 -17.52 -18.79
N ILE A 499 -28.66 -16.69 -18.84
CA ILE A 499 -27.99 -16.36 -20.07
C ILE A 499 -26.74 -17.21 -20.22
N THR A 500 -26.76 -18.11 -21.18
CA THR A 500 -25.59 -18.87 -21.63
C THR A 500 -25.25 -18.43 -23.03
N HIS A 501 -24.41 -17.43 -23.17
CA HIS A 501 -24.01 -16.96 -24.50
C HIS A 501 -22.50 -16.67 -24.55
N SER A 502 -21.81 -17.34 -25.47
CA SER A 502 -20.34 -17.24 -25.64
C SER A 502 -19.83 -15.79 -25.84
N MET A 503 -20.67 -14.90 -26.34
CA MET A 503 -20.33 -13.49 -26.50
C MET A 503 -20.22 -12.75 -25.17
N VAL A 504 -21.01 -13.12 -24.18
CA VAL A 504 -20.97 -12.52 -22.84
C VAL A 504 -19.75 -13.03 -22.09
N THR A 505 -19.47 -14.34 -22.11
CA THR A 505 -18.24 -14.93 -21.56
C THR A 505 -16.99 -14.27 -22.13
N LYS A 506 -16.92 -14.04 -23.45
CA LYS A 506 -15.81 -13.31 -24.09
C LYS A 506 -15.72 -11.86 -23.63
N SER A 507 -16.83 -11.21 -23.31
CA SER A 507 -16.82 -9.83 -22.79
C SER A 507 -16.29 -9.78 -21.35
N ILE A 508 -16.62 -10.75 -20.52
CA ILE A 508 -16.07 -10.92 -19.18
C ILE A 508 -14.56 -11.14 -19.23
N GLU A 509 -14.10 -12.06 -20.10
CA GLU A 509 -12.67 -12.30 -20.28
C GLU A 509 -11.91 -11.04 -20.74
N ARG A 510 -12.50 -10.21 -21.60
CA ARG A 510 -11.92 -8.92 -21.98
C ARG A 510 -11.88 -7.94 -20.81
N ALA A 511 -12.90 -7.96 -19.96
CA ALA A 511 -12.92 -7.15 -18.74
C ALA A 511 -11.80 -7.57 -17.79
N GLN A 512 -11.63 -8.88 -17.53
CA GLN A 512 -10.52 -9.41 -16.74
C GLN A 512 -9.16 -8.98 -17.29
N LYS A 513 -8.93 -9.13 -18.60
CA LYS A 513 -7.68 -8.69 -19.26
C LYS A 513 -7.40 -7.20 -19.04
N LYS A 514 -8.42 -6.34 -19.02
CA LYS A 514 -8.23 -4.91 -18.72
C LYS A 514 -7.85 -4.66 -17.26
N VAL A 515 -8.45 -5.40 -16.33
CA VAL A 515 -8.10 -5.31 -14.90
C VAL A 515 -6.69 -5.84 -14.67
N GLU A 516 -6.35 -6.99 -15.25
CA GLU A 516 -4.99 -7.55 -15.23
C GLU A 516 -3.96 -6.54 -15.73
N ALA A 517 -4.21 -5.89 -16.86
CA ALA A 517 -3.32 -4.86 -17.42
C ALA A 517 -3.20 -3.63 -16.51
N LYS A 518 -4.29 -3.19 -15.90
CA LYS A 518 -4.27 -2.08 -14.91
C LYS A 518 -3.45 -2.44 -13.68
N ASN A 519 -3.67 -3.64 -13.12
CA ASN A 519 -2.95 -4.13 -11.96
C ASN A 519 -1.45 -4.31 -12.27
N PHE A 520 -1.12 -4.81 -13.47
CA PHE A 520 0.27 -4.89 -13.94
C PHE A 520 0.92 -3.52 -14.04
N SER A 521 0.25 -2.53 -14.65
CA SER A 521 0.77 -1.14 -14.67
C SER A 521 1.01 -0.59 -13.26
N GLY A 522 0.10 -0.86 -12.31
CA GLY A 522 0.29 -0.46 -10.91
C GLY A 522 1.53 -1.08 -10.29
N ARG A 523 1.73 -2.40 -10.45
CA ARG A 523 2.94 -3.08 -9.96
C ARG A 523 4.22 -2.58 -10.64
N LYS A 524 4.16 -2.30 -11.94
CA LYS A 524 5.28 -1.73 -12.69
C LYS A 524 5.68 -0.36 -12.17
N ASN A 525 4.72 0.52 -11.90
CA ASN A 525 5.00 1.84 -11.33
C ASN A 525 5.68 1.72 -9.95
N ILE A 526 5.22 0.78 -9.09
CA ILE A 526 5.86 0.54 -7.79
C ILE A 526 7.33 0.16 -7.98
N ILE A 527 7.64 -0.71 -8.96
CA ILE A 527 9.02 -1.12 -9.25
C ILE A 527 9.84 0.05 -9.77
N GLU A 528 9.30 0.85 -10.70
CA GLU A 528 10.03 1.99 -11.26
C GLU A 528 10.44 3.01 -10.18
N TYR A 529 9.59 3.25 -9.18
CA TYR A 529 9.95 4.04 -8.01
C TYR A 529 10.99 3.34 -7.11
N ASP A 530 10.80 2.05 -6.86
CA ASP A 530 11.72 1.30 -5.98
C ASP A 530 13.06 0.99 -6.66
N ASP A 531 13.16 1.00 -7.99
CA ASP A 531 14.43 0.81 -8.70
C ASP A 531 15.42 1.94 -8.39
N VAL A 532 14.94 3.19 -8.24
CA VAL A 532 15.78 4.32 -7.79
C VAL A 532 16.28 4.08 -6.37
N MET A 533 15.35 3.71 -5.47
CA MET A 533 15.69 3.37 -4.09
C MET A 533 16.61 2.15 -4.00
N ASN A 534 16.43 1.18 -4.87
CA ASN A 534 17.25 -0.03 -4.89
C ASN A 534 18.70 0.27 -5.27
N TYR A 535 18.92 1.12 -6.28
CA TYR A 535 20.26 1.56 -6.63
C TYR A 535 20.97 2.26 -5.46
N GLN A 536 20.26 3.16 -4.78
CA GLN A 536 20.81 3.85 -3.59
C GLN A 536 21.06 2.87 -2.45
N ARG A 537 20.13 1.93 -2.22
CA ARG A 537 20.25 0.87 -1.20
C ARG A 537 21.48 0.01 -1.44
N GLU A 538 21.72 -0.41 -2.67
CA GLU A 538 22.89 -1.21 -3.03
C GLU A 538 24.20 -0.49 -2.70
N ILE A 539 24.31 0.81 -3.00
CA ILE A 539 25.49 1.60 -2.67
C ILE A 539 25.68 1.68 -1.15
N VAL A 540 24.64 2.04 -0.42
CA VAL A 540 24.71 2.22 1.04
C VAL A 540 24.98 0.89 1.74
N TYR A 541 24.29 -0.19 1.36
CA TYR A 541 24.47 -1.50 1.97
C TYR A 541 25.84 -2.12 1.64
N ASN A 542 26.35 -1.92 0.43
CA ASN A 542 27.69 -2.36 0.07
C ASN A 542 28.77 -1.64 0.90
N ARG A 543 28.66 -0.32 1.09
CA ARG A 543 29.57 0.46 1.93
C ARG A 543 29.48 0.04 3.40
N ARG A 544 28.25 -0.19 3.89
CA ARG A 544 28.00 -0.68 5.25
C ARG A 544 28.60 -2.07 5.48
N ASN A 545 28.34 -3.01 4.57
CA ASN A 545 28.86 -4.38 4.66
C ASN A 545 30.38 -4.41 4.53
N TYR A 546 30.96 -3.56 3.69
CA TYR A 546 32.43 -3.42 3.64
C TYR A 546 32.99 -3.04 5.01
N SER A 547 32.42 -2.00 5.64
CA SER A 547 32.84 -1.56 6.98
C SER A 547 32.62 -2.63 8.06
N LEU A 548 31.56 -3.43 7.95
CA LEU A 548 31.21 -4.48 8.90
C LEU A 548 32.20 -5.66 8.83
N HIS A 549 32.57 -6.10 7.62
CA HIS A 549 33.35 -7.31 7.40
C HIS A 549 34.88 -7.09 7.41
N LYS A 550 35.38 -5.89 7.13
CA LYS A 550 36.79 -5.58 7.15
C LYS A 550 37.33 -5.53 8.58
N GLU A 551 38.46 -6.14 8.83
CA GLU A 551 39.17 -6.03 10.12
C GLU A 551 39.72 -4.62 10.34
N ASP A 552 40.27 -4.00 9.31
CA ASP A 552 40.80 -2.64 9.32
C ASP A 552 40.06 -1.76 8.36
N ILE A 553 39.47 -0.67 8.87
CA ILE A 553 38.62 0.31 8.11
C ILE A 553 39.39 1.58 7.76
N SER A 554 40.72 1.61 7.97
CA SER A 554 41.54 2.82 7.75
C SER A 554 41.43 3.32 6.30
N GLU A 555 41.31 2.43 5.32
CA GLU A 555 41.16 2.76 3.91
C GLU A 555 39.83 3.49 3.64
N GLU A 556 38.72 3.00 4.23
CA GLU A 556 37.40 3.63 4.11
C GLU A 556 37.39 4.99 4.82
N LEU A 557 37.97 5.10 6.01
CA LEU A 557 38.09 6.37 6.72
C LEU A 557 38.89 7.39 5.90
N ASN A 558 40.01 6.99 5.31
CA ASN A 558 40.78 7.87 4.45
C ASN A 558 39.97 8.34 3.23
N THR A 559 39.15 7.48 2.64
CA THR A 559 38.29 7.83 1.53
C THR A 559 37.25 8.88 1.96
N ILE A 560 36.56 8.67 3.08
CA ILE A 560 35.57 9.60 3.65
C ILE A 560 36.20 10.96 3.97
N ILE A 561 37.43 10.95 4.60
CA ILE A 561 38.17 12.16 4.94
C ILE A 561 38.52 12.93 3.66
N ASN A 562 39.04 12.25 2.64
CA ASN A 562 39.37 12.89 1.37
C ASN A 562 38.17 13.51 0.68
N GLU A 563 37.04 12.79 0.61
CA GLU A 563 35.79 13.29 0.05
C GLU A 563 35.30 14.55 0.81
N TYR A 564 35.29 14.51 2.14
CA TYR A 564 34.90 15.65 2.97
C TYR A 564 35.83 16.86 2.78
N VAL A 565 37.16 16.63 2.76
CA VAL A 565 38.11 17.71 2.55
C VAL A 565 37.97 18.34 1.16
N ASP A 566 37.70 17.55 0.13
CA ASP A 566 37.41 18.04 -1.21
C ASP A 566 36.15 18.92 -1.23
N ASP A 567 35.07 18.51 -0.57
CA ASP A 567 33.83 19.27 -0.47
C ASP A 567 34.03 20.61 0.25
N VAL A 568 34.70 20.59 1.42
CA VAL A 568 34.96 21.79 2.21
C VAL A 568 35.89 22.76 1.47
N ILE A 569 36.94 22.28 0.83
CA ILE A 569 37.83 23.10 0.01
C ILE A 569 37.06 23.71 -1.17
N SER A 570 36.22 22.94 -1.84
CA SER A 570 35.39 23.45 -2.95
C SER A 570 34.42 24.54 -2.52
N LEU A 571 33.99 24.54 -1.25
CA LEU A 571 33.08 25.55 -0.70
C LEU A 571 33.81 26.86 -0.38
N PHE A 572 34.97 26.81 0.28
CA PHE A 572 35.67 27.97 0.80
C PHE A 572 36.81 28.47 -0.10
N CYS A 573 37.33 27.65 -1.01
CA CYS A 573 38.40 28.00 -1.93
C CYS A 573 37.89 28.25 -3.38
N GLN A 574 36.85 29.06 -3.54
CA GLN A 574 36.30 29.42 -4.85
C GLN A 574 37.02 30.62 -5.45
N GLY A 575 37.20 30.64 -6.77
CA GLY A 575 37.85 31.75 -7.47
C GLY A 575 39.37 31.77 -7.42
N GLY A 576 39.98 32.95 -7.39
CA GLY A 576 41.45 33.10 -7.26
C GLY A 576 41.91 32.97 -5.81
N PHE A 577 43.17 32.60 -5.58
CA PHE A 577 43.70 32.38 -4.24
C PHE A 577 43.55 33.57 -3.27
N ASN A 578 43.42 34.78 -3.77
CA ASN A 578 43.17 35.99 -2.97
C ASN A 578 41.74 36.10 -2.46
N ASP A 579 40.82 35.31 -3.04
CA ASP A 579 39.39 35.33 -2.71
C ASP A 579 39.01 34.17 -1.75
N TRP A 580 40.01 33.34 -1.39
CA TRP A 580 39.74 32.16 -0.53
C TRP A 580 39.48 32.58 0.92
N ASP A 581 38.44 31.99 1.53
CA ASP A 581 38.05 32.23 2.93
C ASP A 581 38.75 31.26 3.87
N TYR A 582 40.02 31.52 4.17
CA TYR A 582 40.83 30.67 5.07
C TYR A 582 40.32 30.66 6.53
N GLU A 583 39.65 31.75 6.96
CA GLU A 583 39.13 31.85 8.32
C GLU A 583 37.95 30.90 8.53
N SER A 584 36.99 30.93 7.61
CA SER A 584 35.85 30.03 7.62
C SER A 584 36.26 28.56 7.38
N LEU A 585 37.21 28.31 6.48
CA LEU A 585 37.80 26.98 6.25
C LEU A 585 38.41 26.43 7.53
N ASN A 586 39.27 27.21 8.22
CA ASN A 586 39.91 26.77 9.46
C ASN A 586 38.88 26.55 10.59
N LEU A 587 37.85 27.39 10.68
CA LEU A 587 36.78 27.22 11.67
C LEU A 587 35.98 25.92 11.44
N GLU A 588 35.66 25.62 10.20
CA GLU A 588 34.94 24.37 9.83
C GLU A 588 35.78 23.13 10.15
N LEU A 589 37.06 23.15 9.76
CA LEU A 589 38.00 22.05 10.06
C LEU A 589 38.24 21.89 11.56
N LEU A 590 38.36 22.99 12.31
CA LEU A 590 38.48 22.98 13.76
C LEU A 590 37.25 22.36 14.43
N ASN A 591 36.06 22.73 13.99
CA ASN A 591 34.79 22.18 14.51
C ASN A 591 34.66 20.70 14.21
N THR A 592 35.10 20.26 13.03
CA THR A 592 34.97 18.84 12.59
C THR A 592 36.05 17.94 13.16
N PHE A 593 37.30 18.35 13.09
CA PHE A 593 38.45 17.49 13.47
C PHE A 593 39.05 17.81 14.85
N GLY A 594 38.65 18.96 15.44
CA GLY A 594 39.23 19.44 16.70
C GLY A 594 40.67 19.90 16.61
N VAL A 595 41.15 20.19 15.39
CA VAL A 595 42.53 20.59 15.10
C VAL A 595 42.49 21.90 14.30
N GLY A 596 43.25 22.91 14.76
CA GLY A 596 43.45 24.13 14.02
C GLY A 596 44.54 23.99 12.97
N PHE A 597 44.33 24.58 11.82
CA PHE A 597 45.24 24.56 10.68
C PHE A 597 45.86 25.95 10.48
N ASN A 598 47.18 25.97 10.24
CA ASN A 598 47.87 27.18 9.88
C ASN A 598 48.21 27.17 8.39
N PHE A 599 47.49 27.93 7.63
CA PHE A 599 47.72 28.09 6.20
C PHE A 599 48.70 29.26 5.95
N ASP A 600 49.73 29.01 5.16
CA ASP A 600 50.61 30.07 4.70
C ASP A 600 49.91 30.84 3.55
N GLN A 601 49.81 32.16 3.68
CA GLN A 601 49.20 33.02 2.66
C GLN A 601 49.94 32.98 1.29
N ASN A 602 51.10 32.31 1.23
CA ASN A 602 51.82 32.08 -0.02
C ASN A 602 51.41 30.82 -0.77
N GLN A 603 50.51 30.04 -0.22
CA GLN A 603 49.98 28.83 -0.88
C GLN A 603 48.95 29.22 -1.92
N THR A 604 49.25 28.98 -3.18
CA THR A 604 48.44 29.41 -4.33
C THR A 604 47.73 28.28 -5.05
N GLU A 605 47.96 27.02 -4.63
CA GLU A 605 47.34 25.85 -5.24
C GLU A 605 46.46 25.10 -4.23
N VAL A 606 45.28 24.74 -4.69
CA VAL A 606 44.26 23.99 -3.90
C VAL A 606 44.79 22.66 -3.39
N ASN A 607 45.61 21.99 -4.21
CA ASN A 607 46.20 20.69 -3.85
C ASN A 607 47.16 20.79 -2.67
N ASP A 608 47.93 21.89 -2.55
CA ASP A 608 48.87 22.06 -1.40
C ASP A 608 48.07 22.20 -0.09
N ILE A 609 46.94 22.90 -0.11
CA ILE A 609 46.08 23.05 1.06
C ILE A 609 45.46 21.71 1.43
N LYS A 610 44.99 20.95 0.44
CA LYS A 610 44.44 19.61 0.65
C LYS A 610 45.43 18.69 1.29
N ASP A 611 46.67 18.63 0.79
CA ASP A 611 47.73 17.75 1.31
C ASP A 611 48.06 18.09 2.76
N ILE A 612 48.15 19.38 3.11
CA ILE A 612 48.39 19.81 4.50
C ILE A 612 47.27 19.37 5.42
N ILE A 613 45.99 19.56 5.01
CA ILE A 613 44.85 19.18 5.81
C ILE A 613 44.86 17.67 6.05
N ILE A 614 45.02 16.88 4.99
CA ILE A 614 45.01 15.42 5.06
C ILE A 614 46.16 14.90 5.92
N GLU A 615 47.38 15.45 5.77
CA GLU A 615 48.53 15.05 6.57
C GLU A 615 48.31 15.32 8.08
N GLN A 616 47.79 16.50 8.41
CA GLN A 616 47.51 16.87 9.80
C GLN A 616 46.43 16.00 10.43
N ILE A 617 45.37 15.65 9.66
CA ILE A 617 44.30 14.75 10.11
C ILE A 617 44.89 13.35 10.34
N LYS A 618 45.74 12.83 9.43
CA LYS A 618 46.40 11.52 9.59
C LYS A 618 47.26 11.47 10.85
N LEU A 619 48.07 12.48 11.09
CA LEU A 619 48.90 12.58 12.31
C LEU A 619 48.02 12.57 13.57
N THR A 620 46.88 13.20 13.54
CA THR A 620 45.94 13.22 14.67
C THR A 620 45.31 11.83 14.91
N ILE A 621 44.96 11.11 13.84
CA ILE A 621 44.44 9.75 13.93
C ILE A 621 45.53 8.78 14.42
N GLU A 622 46.77 8.89 13.93
CA GLU A 622 47.92 8.09 14.38
C GLU A 622 48.18 8.31 15.85
N PHE A 623 48.20 9.54 16.33
CA PHE A 623 48.35 9.87 17.74
C PHE A 623 47.23 9.23 18.61
N LYS A 624 45.99 9.20 18.13
CA LYS A 624 44.90 8.49 18.82
C LYS A 624 45.13 6.99 18.82
N ASN A 625 45.55 6.40 17.70
CA ASN A 625 45.84 4.96 17.57
C ASN A 625 46.98 4.50 18.52
N GLU A 626 47.99 5.35 18.77
CA GLU A 626 49.07 5.05 19.69
C GLU A 626 48.67 5.12 21.17
N ASN A 627 47.69 5.97 21.50
CA ASN A 627 47.26 6.20 22.89
C ASN A 627 46.08 5.31 23.34
N PHE A 628 45.41 4.63 22.43
CA PHE A 628 44.31 3.71 22.73
C PHE A 628 44.66 2.29 22.31
N ASP A 629 43.99 1.29 22.93
CA ASP A 629 44.08 -0.08 22.46
C ASP A 629 43.54 -0.16 21.02
N LYS A 630 44.38 -0.70 20.13
CA LYS A 630 44.12 -0.70 18.68
C LYS A 630 42.83 -1.43 18.33
N GLU A 631 42.52 -2.53 18.99
CA GLU A 631 41.33 -3.32 18.71
C GLU A 631 40.08 -2.59 19.19
N ILE A 632 40.12 -2.04 20.40
CA ILE A 632 38.99 -1.25 20.96
C ILE A 632 38.73 -0.02 20.12
N PHE A 633 39.78 0.69 19.69
CA PHE A 633 39.62 1.90 18.90
C PHE A 633 39.06 1.61 17.48
N ASN A 634 39.55 0.54 16.83
CA ASN A 634 38.99 0.11 15.54
C ASN A 634 37.53 -0.31 15.63
N ASN A 635 37.16 -1.06 16.67
CA ASN A 635 35.77 -1.44 16.91
C ASN A 635 34.88 -0.22 17.18
N PHE A 636 35.41 0.78 17.90
CA PHE A 636 34.68 2.05 18.13
C PHE A 636 34.48 2.83 16.82
N GLN A 637 35.51 2.93 15.98
CA GLN A 637 35.42 3.57 14.68
C GLN A 637 34.38 2.87 13.78
N LYS A 638 34.40 1.53 13.73
CA LYS A 638 33.39 0.75 13.01
C LYS A 638 31.97 1.04 13.51
N PHE A 639 31.79 1.03 14.83
CA PHE A 639 30.49 1.32 15.43
C PHE A 639 29.98 2.71 15.06
N ILE A 640 30.82 3.74 15.07
CA ILE A 640 30.45 5.09 14.67
C ILE A 640 30.06 5.16 13.20
N ILE A 641 30.85 4.55 12.30
CA ILE A 641 30.54 4.52 10.86
C ILE A 641 29.20 3.84 10.62
N LEU A 642 29.00 2.63 11.15
CA LEU A 642 27.76 1.88 10.96
C LEU A 642 26.55 2.67 11.48
N ARG A 643 26.66 3.24 12.67
CA ARG A 643 25.60 4.04 13.26
C ARG A 643 25.28 5.28 12.42
N THR A 644 26.30 5.99 11.95
CA THR A 644 26.10 7.19 11.12
C THR A 644 25.46 6.84 9.78
N ILE A 645 25.89 5.74 9.13
CA ILE A 645 25.25 5.24 7.90
C ILE A 645 23.78 4.91 8.17
N ASP A 646 23.49 4.19 9.25
CA ASP A 646 22.13 3.77 9.58
C ASP A 646 21.22 4.98 9.88
N GLU A 647 21.67 5.96 10.67
CA GLU A 647 20.91 7.20 10.95
C GLU A 647 20.64 7.99 9.67
N LYS A 648 21.66 8.23 8.83
CA LYS A 648 21.52 8.98 7.59
C LYS A 648 20.67 8.25 6.55
N TRP A 649 20.75 6.94 6.50
CA TRP A 649 19.91 6.12 5.63
C TRP A 649 18.42 6.18 6.06
N GLN A 650 18.14 6.14 7.36
CA GLN A 650 16.78 6.30 7.89
C GLN A 650 16.20 7.69 7.57
N ASP A 651 17.01 8.75 7.77
CA ASP A 651 16.61 10.11 7.40
C ASP A 651 16.30 10.22 5.90
N HIS A 652 17.12 9.57 5.07
CA HIS A 652 16.92 9.54 3.62
C HIS A 652 15.65 8.78 3.22
N LEU A 653 15.39 7.60 3.82
CA LEU A 653 14.16 6.85 3.57
C LEU A 653 12.92 7.68 3.91
N TYR A 654 12.95 8.40 5.03
CA TYR A 654 11.85 9.27 5.42
C TYR A 654 11.65 10.43 4.42
N ALA A 655 12.72 11.10 4.00
CA ALA A 655 12.66 12.16 3.01
C ALA A 655 12.13 11.67 1.64
N MET A 656 12.50 10.45 1.24
CA MET A 656 12.02 9.83 0.01
C MET A 656 10.54 9.43 0.10
N ASP A 657 10.06 8.96 1.26
CA ASP A 657 8.65 8.68 1.48
C ASP A 657 7.82 9.97 1.38
N GLN A 658 8.27 11.06 2.00
CA GLN A 658 7.63 12.39 1.87
C GLN A 658 7.65 12.92 0.44
N LEU A 659 8.77 12.77 -0.27
CA LEU A 659 8.85 13.16 -1.68
C LEU A 659 7.85 12.40 -2.54
N ARG A 660 7.70 11.10 -2.33
CA ARG A 660 6.77 10.24 -3.06
C ARG A 660 5.32 10.65 -2.86
N GLU A 661 4.94 11.05 -1.65
CA GLU A 661 3.61 11.57 -1.36
C GLU A 661 3.38 12.96 -1.99
N GLY A 662 4.38 13.83 -1.93
CA GLY A 662 4.29 15.20 -2.45
C GLY A 662 4.40 15.32 -3.97
N ILE A 663 5.03 14.36 -4.65
CA ILE A 663 5.30 14.48 -6.11
C ILE A 663 4.02 14.41 -6.94
N GLY A 664 3.01 13.67 -6.46
CA GLY A 664 1.69 13.61 -7.08
C GLY A 664 0.96 14.97 -7.10
N LEU A 665 1.24 15.82 -6.12
CA LEU A 665 0.67 17.17 -6.01
C LEU A 665 1.38 18.19 -6.91
N ARG A 666 2.64 17.93 -7.31
CA ARG A 666 3.42 18.82 -8.19
C ARG A 666 3.14 18.61 -9.68
N ALA A 667 2.38 17.58 -10.05
CA ALA A 667 2.03 17.28 -11.45
C ALA A 667 0.78 18.03 -11.94
N TYR A 668 0.20 18.93 -11.13
CA TYR A 668 -0.96 19.74 -11.47
C TYR A 668 -0.60 21.23 -11.56
#